data_0be729a5d0d7fa509e304e5f267cef61
#
_entry.id   0be729a5d0d7fa509e304e5f267cef61
#
_cell.length_a   1.000
_cell.length_b   1.000
_cell.length_c   1.000
_cell.angle_alpha   90.00
_cell.angle_beta   90.00
_cell.angle_gamma   90.00
#
_symmetry.space_group_name_H-M   'P 1'
#
loop_
_entity.id
_entity.type
_entity.pdbx_description
1 polymer ?
#
loop_
_entity_poly.entity_id
_entity_poly.type
_entity_poly.pdbx_seq_one_letter_code
_entity_poly.pdbx_strand_id
1 'polypeptide(L)'
;MPKKKKTDDNKHKVDASNVIGLHAAVVEQPITDTLETNYMPYAMSVIVSRAIPEIDGFKPSHRKLLYTMYQMHLLGGARTKSANVVGQTMKLNPHGDAAIYDTMVRLSRGYGALLHPLVDSKGNFGKVYSRDMAWAASRYTEVRLDSICAELFRDIDQDTVDFVDNYDGSMQEPTLLPTTFPNVLVSANQGIAVGMASNLCGFNLGEVCDATVAFLKNPQVNLLDHLKAPDFPTGGELLYDEGALRQIYETGRGSFQVRAKWRYLKGENLIEIYEIPYTTTVEAIMDKVAELVKGGKIREIADMRDETDLNGLKITIDLKRGADPDKLMTRLFRSTTLQDSFSCNFNILIAGMPRVMGVREILDEWTGWRMEGVRRRTYFVMKKKQDKLHLLRGLKKILLDIDRAIKIIRETEEDDQVVPNLMIGFGIDDVQAEYVADIKLRNINKEYILKRIEEVAGLEEEIADLQDIVNNPGRIKKLIVAELQAVQKKYAVPRRTEIVYEYQTAAAEDAEDETPDYPVHVFCSREGYFKKITPQSLRMSGEQKYKEGDGPWLQWEASNRDELLVFTDRQQCYKARLSDFDDSKASLLGDFLPTKLGMDPGEGFVWACVTADYSGHLLFFFENGKVARVALSAYQTQTRRKKLTGAYSDKSPLAAACLLTEDTEMAVTSTEGRVVVFHTAALTPKTTRSTQGVNVMTLKPKYKVADARPLADTTIVNAARYRARSLPIAGMLLRPEDRAEEQMTLLE
;
A
#
# COMPACT_ATOMS: atom_id res chain seq x y z
N MET A 1 27.35 26.61 -31.77
CA MET A 1 25.96 26.82 -32.23
C MET A 1 25.56 25.62 -33.09
N PRO A 2 24.67 24.73 -32.65
CA PRO A 2 24.16 23.67 -33.50
C PRO A 2 22.99 24.17 -34.35
N LYS A 3 23.01 23.76 -35.62
CA LYS A 3 22.03 24.12 -36.66
C LYS A 3 20.64 23.60 -36.26
N LYS A 4 19.64 24.48 -36.26
CA LYS A 4 18.22 24.16 -36.18
C LYS A 4 17.85 23.22 -37.35
N LYS A 5 17.40 21.99 -37.04
CA LYS A 5 16.67 21.16 -38.00
C LYS A 5 15.33 21.83 -38.32
N LYS A 6 15.08 22.04 -39.60
CA LYS A 6 13.73 22.39 -40.09
C LYS A 6 12.83 21.19 -39.82
N THR A 7 11.86 21.35 -38.97
CA THR A 7 10.73 20.43 -38.82
C THR A 7 9.80 20.61 -40.01
N ASP A 8 9.55 19.52 -40.73
CA ASP A 8 8.55 19.45 -41.81
C ASP A 8 7.18 19.75 -41.19
N ASP A 9 6.60 20.85 -41.63
CA ASP A 9 5.26 21.31 -41.25
C ASP A 9 4.20 20.53 -42.07
N ASN A 10 4.10 19.22 -41.89
CA ASN A 10 2.95 18.45 -42.37
C ASN A 10 1.88 18.46 -41.30
N LYS A 11 1.18 19.59 -41.15
CA LYS A 11 0.00 19.71 -40.32
C LYS A 11 -1.17 18.99 -41.02
N HIS A 12 -1.48 17.77 -40.60
CA HIS A 12 -2.75 17.14 -40.93
C HIS A 12 -3.89 17.96 -40.30
N LYS A 13 -4.70 18.59 -41.14
CA LYS A 13 -5.94 19.25 -40.67
C LYS A 13 -6.95 18.18 -40.30
N VAL A 14 -7.37 18.18 -39.05
CA VAL A 14 -8.49 17.38 -38.60
C VAL A 14 -9.77 17.96 -39.19
N ASP A 15 -10.60 17.10 -39.81
CA ASP A 15 -11.90 17.50 -40.34
C ASP A 15 -12.86 17.81 -39.17
N ALA A 16 -13.10 19.10 -38.94
CA ALA A 16 -13.95 19.61 -37.88
C ALA A 16 -15.42 19.73 -38.29
N SER A 17 -15.85 19.12 -39.43
CA SER A 17 -17.21 19.27 -39.96
C SER A 17 -18.32 18.75 -39.03
N ASN A 18 -17.98 17.91 -38.04
CA ASN A 18 -18.89 17.35 -37.05
C ASN A 18 -18.95 18.13 -35.72
N VAL A 19 -18.25 19.27 -35.60
CA VAL A 19 -18.20 20.06 -34.37
C VAL A 19 -19.04 21.33 -34.58
N ILE A 20 -20.30 21.27 -34.15
CA ILE A 20 -21.22 22.40 -34.24
C ILE A 20 -20.82 23.48 -33.21
N GLY A 21 -20.46 24.68 -33.68
CA GLY A 21 -20.27 25.86 -32.84
C GLY A 21 -18.85 26.26 -32.48
N LEU A 22 -17.80 25.63 -33.03
CA LEU A 22 -16.41 26.05 -32.82
C LEU A 22 -15.96 27.02 -33.93
N HIS A 23 -15.76 28.30 -33.55
CA HIS A 23 -15.12 29.29 -34.38
C HIS A 23 -13.59 29.37 -34.22
N ALA A 24 -12.98 28.37 -33.54
CA ALA A 24 -11.56 28.27 -33.30
C ALA A 24 -10.90 27.27 -34.24
N ALA A 25 -9.64 27.52 -34.61
CA ALA A 25 -8.82 26.59 -35.37
C ALA A 25 -8.50 25.35 -34.50
N VAL A 26 -8.76 24.16 -35.02
CA VAL A 26 -8.32 22.90 -34.39
C VAL A 26 -6.85 22.71 -34.69
N VAL A 27 -6.03 22.60 -33.63
CA VAL A 27 -4.60 22.35 -33.73
C VAL A 27 -4.33 20.94 -33.23
N GLU A 28 -3.63 20.13 -34.03
CA GLU A 28 -3.12 18.85 -33.60
C GLU A 28 -1.98 19.05 -32.59
N GLN A 29 -2.10 18.43 -31.43
CA GLN A 29 -1.07 18.44 -30.41
C GLN A 29 -0.78 16.99 -30.02
N PRO A 30 0.50 16.53 -30.06
CA PRO A 30 0.87 15.24 -29.55
C PRO A 30 0.44 15.04 -28.11
N ILE A 31 -0.06 13.86 -27.77
CA ILE A 31 -0.47 13.56 -26.39
C ILE A 31 0.70 13.65 -25.42
N THR A 32 1.91 13.37 -25.87
CA THR A 32 3.16 13.51 -25.10
C THR A 32 3.36 14.93 -24.61
N ASP A 33 3.16 15.92 -25.48
CA ASP A 33 3.32 17.34 -25.14
C ASP A 33 2.26 17.78 -24.10
N THR A 34 1.03 17.26 -24.24
CA THR A 34 -0.04 17.50 -23.27
C THR A 34 0.27 16.85 -21.92
N LEU A 35 0.82 15.64 -21.92
CA LEU A 35 1.24 14.97 -20.69
C LEU A 35 2.38 15.71 -20.01
N GLU A 36 3.40 16.13 -20.74
CA GLU A 36 4.55 16.84 -20.18
C GLU A 36 4.18 18.23 -19.64
N THR A 37 3.37 18.99 -20.38
CA THR A 37 3.09 20.38 -20.03
C THR A 37 1.94 20.55 -19.05
N ASN A 38 0.94 19.68 -19.05
CA ASN A 38 -0.26 19.83 -18.23
C ASN A 38 -0.40 18.75 -17.16
N TYR A 39 -0.17 17.46 -17.51
CA TYR A 39 -0.41 16.36 -16.58
C TYR A 39 0.75 16.16 -15.60
N MET A 40 1.99 16.23 -16.05
CA MET A 40 3.17 16.04 -15.18
C MET A 40 3.25 17.10 -14.06
N PRO A 41 3.06 18.41 -14.30
CA PRO A 41 3.00 19.39 -13.21
C PRO A 41 1.88 19.10 -12.21
N TYR A 42 0.70 18.68 -12.67
CA TYR A 42 -0.38 18.27 -11.81
C TYR A 42 0.00 17.04 -10.97
N ALA A 43 0.53 15.99 -11.61
CA ALA A 43 0.95 14.78 -10.93
C ALA A 43 2.03 15.08 -9.86
N MET A 44 3.04 15.89 -10.22
CA MET A 44 4.09 16.33 -9.29
C MET A 44 3.52 17.11 -8.11
N SER A 45 2.57 18.02 -8.34
CA SER A 45 1.95 18.79 -7.27
C SER A 45 1.17 17.89 -6.30
N VAL A 46 0.46 16.87 -6.81
CA VAL A 46 -0.25 15.89 -5.97
C VAL A 46 0.72 15.04 -5.15
N ILE A 47 1.86 14.65 -5.73
CA ILE A 47 2.89 13.86 -5.05
C ILE A 47 3.54 14.67 -3.93
N VAL A 48 4.12 15.83 -4.27
CA VAL A 48 4.99 16.61 -3.37
C VAL A 48 4.18 17.44 -2.38
N SER A 49 3.09 18.07 -2.85
CA SER A 49 2.39 19.07 -2.01
C SER A 49 1.14 18.51 -1.32
N ARG A 50 0.80 17.22 -1.49
CA ARG A 50 -0.48 16.70 -0.96
C ARG A 50 -0.41 15.31 -0.34
N ALA A 51 0.10 14.31 -1.07
CA ALA A 51 -0.18 12.91 -0.74
C ALA A 51 0.94 12.21 0.05
N ILE A 52 2.20 12.47 -0.29
CA ILE A 52 3.34 11.77 0.28
C ILE A 52 3.89 12.55 1.48
N PRO A 53 4.14 11.92 2.64
CA PRO A 53 4.74 12.59 3.78
C PRO A 53 6.24 12.84 3.56
N GLU A 54 6.78 13.86 4.26
CA GLU A 54 8.22 14.12 4.32
C GLU A 54 8.89 13.42 5.51
N ILE A 55 10.20 13.62 5.67
CA ILE A 55 11.01 12.97 6.71
C ILE A 55 10.55 13.30 8.15
N ASP A 56 9.87 14.41 8.37
CA ASP A 56 9.24 14.75 9.65
C ASP A 56 7.95 13.95 9.93
N GLY A 57 7.50 13.11 8.97
CA GLY A 57 6.30 12.28 9.07
C GLY A 57 5.00 13.00 8.73
N PHE A 58 5.06 14.23 8.23
CA PHE A 58 3.88 15.03 7.95
C PHE A 58 3.69 15.30 6.46
N LYS A 59 2.42 15.37 6.07
CA LYS A 59 2.00 16.00 4.82
C LYS A 59 1.91 17.50 5.02
N PRO A 60 1.96 18.33 3.96
CA PRO A 60 1.82 19.78 4.08
C PRO A 60 0.56 20.21 4.84
N SER A 61 -0.60 19.56 4.62
CA SER A 61 -1.84 19.86 5.35
C SER A 61 -1.74 19.63 6.85
N HIS A 62 -1.07 18.54 7.27
CA HIS A 62 -0.82 18.25 8.70
C HIS A 62 0.08 19.33 9.32
N ARG A 63 1.18 19.66 8.64
CA ARG A 63 2.18 20.62 9.12
C ARG A 63 1.58 22.02 9.28
N LYS A 64 0.84 22.50 8.27
CA LYS A 64 0.17 23.81 8.29
C LYS A 64 -0.86 23.91 9.41
N LEU A 65 -1.67 22.87 9.62
CA LEU A 65 -2.64 22.81 10.71
C LEU A 65 -1.95 22.88 12.08
N LEU A 66 -0.97 22.02 12.31
CA LEU A 66 -0.26 21.96 13.60
C LEU A 66 0.52 23.24 13.87
N TYR A 67 1.17 23.82 12.85
CA TYR A 67 1.88 25.08 12.99
C TYR A 67 0.94 26.25 13.28
N THR A 68 -0.24 26.33 12.63
CA THR A 68 -1.28 27.32 12.98
C THR A 68 -1.70 27.19 14.44
N MET A 69 -1.91 25.96 14.93
CA MET A 69 -2.26 25.75 16.33
C MET A 69 -1.13 26.16 17.29
N TYR A 70 0.13 25.97 16.89
CA TYR A 70 1.30 26.42 17.63
C TYR A 70 1.36 27.96 17.69
N GLN A 71 1.19 28.65 16.56
CA GLN A 71 1.13 30.13 16.50
C GLN A 71 -0.04 30.72 17.33
N MET A 72 -1.14 29.98 17.43
CA MET A 72 -2.29 30.35 18.30
C MET A 72 -2.01 30.08 19.79
N HIS A 73 -0.80 29.68 20.18
CA HIS A 73 -0.40 29.33 21.54
C HIS A 73 -1.27 28.24 22.20
N LEU A 74 -1.70 27.27 21.42
CA LEU A 74 -2.56 26.16 21.89
C LEU A 74 -1.75 25.01 22.50
N LEU A 75 -0.43 25.09 22.59
CA LEU A 75 0.39 24.15 23.31
C LEU A 75 0.36 24.48 24.82
N GLY A 76 -0.27 23.61 25.62
CA GLY A 76 -0.41 23.83 27.06
C GLY A 76 -1.46 24.85 27.50
N GLY A 77 -2.11 25.56 26.55
CA GLY A 77 -3.17 26.54 26.80
C GLY A 77 -4.57 25.94 26.94
N ALA A 78 -5.58 26.82 27.07
CA ALA A 78 -6.98 26.43 27.03
C ALA A 78 -7.38 25.94 25.62
N ARG A 79 -8.37 25.03 25.55
CA ARG A 79 -8.95 24.62 24.26
C ARG A 79 -9.74 25.77 23.63
N THR A 80 -9.73 25.83 22.30
CA THR A 80 -10.56 26.72 21.50
C THR A 80 -11.49 25.93 20.59
N LYS A 81 -12.50 26.58 20.03
CA LYS A 81 -13.40 25.93 19.05
C LYS A 81 -12.62 25.47 17.81
N SER A 82 -12.90 24.27 17.34
CA SER A 82 -12.26 23.73 16.14
C SER A 82 -12.48 24.64 14.93
N ALA A 83 -13.66 25.25 14.79
CA ALA A 83 -13.97 26.20 13.72
C ALA A 83 -13.00 27.40 13.70
N ASN A 84 -12.56 27.89 14.87
CA ASN A 84 -11.57 28.97 14.94
C ASN A 84 -10.22 28.55 14.40
N VAL A 85 -9.74 27.35 14.76
CA VAL A 85 -8.48 26.81 14.24
C VAL A 85 -8.57 26.60 12.73
N VAL A 86 -9.68 26.05 12.23
CA VAL A 86 -9.91 25.86 10.79
C VAL A 86 -9.80 27.19 10.05
N GLY A 87 -10.49 28.23 10.53
CA GLY A 87 -10.45 29.55 9.92
C GLY A 87 -9.06 30.19 9.89
N GLN A 88 -8.26 30.03 10.98
CA GLN A 88 -6.88 30.52 10.98
C GLN A 88 -5.96 29.68 10.06
N THR A 89 -6.17 28.38 9.97
CA THR A 89 -5.37 27.50 9.12
C THR A 89 -5.54 27.84 7.63
N MET A 90 -6.67 28.35 7.21
CA MET A 90 -6.91 28.76 5.82
C MET A 90 -5.92 29.84 5.33
N LYS A 91 -5.30 30.62 6.22
CA LYS A 91 -4.25 31.59 5.88
C LYS A 91 -2.95 30.92 5.37
N LEU A 92 -2.69 29.69 5.78
CA LEU A 92 -1.54 28.89 5.32
C LEU A 92 -1.96 27.83 4.30
N ASN A 93 -3.19 27.32 4.41
CA ASN A 93 -3.72 26.23 3.58
C ASN A 93 -5.02 26.67 2.88
N PRO A 94 -4.95 27.24 1.65
CA PRO A 94 -6.10 27.80 0.94
C PRO A 94 -7.01 26.73 0.32
N HIS A 95 -7.42 25.73 1.13
CA HIS A 95 -8.34 24.67 0.77
C HIS A 95 -9.64 24.78 1.57
N GLY A 96 -10.64 23.97 1.18
CA GLY A 96 -11.94 23.96 1.85
C GLY A 96 -11.85 23.64 3.35
N ASP A 97 -12.65 24.32 4.15
CA ASP A 97 -12.73 24.19 5.60
C ASP A 97 -13.01 22.75 6.05
N ALA A 98 -13.82 22.00 5.31
CA ALA A 98 -14.09 20.59 5.56
C ALA A 98 -12.81 19.74 5.53
N ALA A 99 -11.93 19.92 4.52
CA ALA A 99 -10.69 19.17 4.39
C ALA A 99 -9.71 19.46 5.53
N ILE A 100 -9.67 20.71 6.00
CA ILE A 100 -8.84 21.11 7.16
C ILE A 100 -9.39 20.46 8.44
N TYR A 101 -10.73 20.48 8.60
CA TYR A 101 -11.36 19.86 9.77
C TYR A 101 -11.21 18.34 9.78
N ASP A 102 -11.35 17.67 8.63
CA ASP A 102 -11.12 16.24 8.50
C ASP A 102 -9.66 15.86 8.85
N THR A 103 -8.71 16.69 8.45
CA THR A 103 -7.30 16.54 8.86
C THR A 103 -7.16 16.64 10.38
N MET A 104 -7.78 17.62 11.00
CA MET A 104 -7.80 17.82 12.46
C MET A 104 -8.42 16.60 13.19
N VAL A 105 -9.54 16.10 12.68
CA VAL A 105 -10.21 14.90 13.21
C VAL A 105 -9.25 13.72 13.22
N ARG A 106 -8.57 13.45 12.10
CA ARG A 106 -7.61 12.31 11.99
C ARG A 106 -6.44 12.41 12.96
N LEU A 107 -5.99 13.61 13.29
CA LEU A 107 -4.92 13.86 14.25
C LEU A 107 -5.39 13.89 15.71
N SER A 108 -6.72 13.83 15.96
CA SER A 108 -7.30 14.01 17.27
C SER A 108 -7.30 12.74 18.11
N ARG A 109 -7.20 12.93 19.43
CA ARG A 109 -7.35 11.88 20.44
C ARG A 109 -8.74 11.23 20.38
N GLY A 110 -9.79 12.01 20.12
CA GLY A 110 -11.16 11.54 20.08
C GLY A 110 -11.43 10.53 18.96
N TYR A 111 -10.80 10.71 17.81
CA TYR A 111 -10.94 9.81 16.65
C TYR A 111 -10.16 8.50 16.81
N GLY A 112 -8.99 8.54 17.43
CA GLY A 112 -8.23 7.34 17.78
C GLY A 112 -7.47 6.69 16.59
N ALA A 113 -7.08 7.46 15.58
CA ALA A 113 -6.31 6.94 14.43
C ALA A 113 -4.80 6.86 14.69
N LEU A 114 -4.29 7.48 15.76
CA LEU A 114 -2.87 7.54 16.09
C LEU A 114 -2.60 6.99 17.49
N LEU A 115 -1.49 6.28 17.67
CA LEU A 115 -0.99 5.85 18.99
C LEU A 115 -0.67 7.06 19.88
N HIS A 116 -0.07 8.09 19.30
CA HIS A 116 0.20 9.37 19.93
C HIS A 116 -0.58 10.47 19.19
N PRO A 117 -1.82 10.77 19.63
CA PRO A 117 -2.60 11.87 19.06
C PRO A 117 -1.86 13.19 19.19
N LEU A 118 -1.98 14.05 18.17
CA LEU A 118 -1.34 15.36 18.12
C LEU A 118 -2.30 16.49 18.54
N VAL A 119 -3.60 16.22 18.46
CA VAL A 119 -4.66 17.15 18.83
C VAL A 119 -5.41 16.61 20.03
N ASP A 120 -5.31 17.29 21.17
CA ASP A 120 -6.14 17.04 22.35
C ASP A 120 -7.51 17.64 22.13
N SER A 121 -8.53 16.79 22.11
CA SER A 121 -9.86 17.08 21.60
C SER A 121 -10.95 16.90 22.67
N LYS A 122 -12.00 17.73 22.61
CA LYS A 122 -13.21 17.65 23.44
C LYS A 122 -14.46 17.73 22.57
N GLY A 123 -15.37 16.81 22.75
CA GLY A 123 -16.59 16.64 21.96
C GLY A 123 -16.55 15.36 21.13
N ASN A 124 -17.51 15.20 20.22
CA ASN A 124 -17.61 14.03 19.36
C ASN A 124 -16.74 14.19 18.10
N PHE A 125 -15.68 13.40 18.03
CA PHE A 125 -14.76 13.31 16.90
C PHE A 125 -14.93 12.01 16.09
N GLY A 126 -16.02 11.26 16.29
CA GLY A 126 -16.20 9.97 15.66
C GLY A 126 -15.21 8.91 16.19
N LYS A 127 -15.08 7.81 15.45
CA LYS A 127 -14.13 6.73 15.76
C LYS A 127 -13.54 6.15 14.47
N VAL A 128 -12.24 5.89 14.46
CA VAL A 128 -11.53 5.34 13.30
C VAL A 128 -12.03 3.97 12.88
N TYR A 129 -12.53 3.18 13.82
CA TYR A 129 -13.03 1.83 13.61
C TYR A 129 -14.52 1.76 13.23
N SER A 130 -15.19 2.91 13.05
CA SER A 130 -16.61 2.95 12.64
C SER A 130 -16.84 3.99 11.56
N ARG A 131 -17.51 3.57 10.50
CA ARG A 131 -17.98 4.43 9.41
C ARG A 131 -19.18 5.26 9.82
N ASP A 132 -20.04 4.72 10.67
CA ASP A 132 -21.33 5.31 11.06
C ASP A 132 -21.22 6.27 12.23
N MET A 133 -20.15 6.17 13.03
CA MET A 133 -19.84 7.13 14.08
C MET A 133 -19.17 8.38 13.50
N ALA A 134 -19.98 9.24 12.86
CA ALA A 134 -19.50 10.50 12.31
C ALA A 134 -19.17 11.52 13.40
N TRP A 135 -18.22 12.40 13.11
CA TRP A 135 -17.86 13.51 13.99
C TRP A 135 -18.83 14.68 13.92
N ALA A 136 -18.94 15.42 15.01
CA ALA A 136 -19.77 16.61 15.06
C ALA A 136 -19.14 17.78 14.25
N ALA A 137 -19.97 18.74 13.82
CA ALA A 137 -19.48 19.92 13.13
C ALA A 137 -18.47 20.72 13.99
N SER A 138 -17.51 21.36 13.36
CA SER A 138 -16.36 22.06 13.97
C SER A 138 -16.75 23.13 15.00
N ARG A 139 -17.96 23.70 14.90
CA ARG A 139 -18.50 24.68 15.85
C ARG A 139 -18.86 24.09 17.23
N TYR A 140 -19.04 22.77 17.32
CA TYR A 140 -19.41 22.08 18.58
C TYR A 140 -18.21 21.49 19.30
N THR A 141 -17.10 21.26 18.59
CA THR A 141 -15.90 20.61 19.13
C THR A 141 -14.84 21.63 19.57
N GLU A 142 -13.97 21.24 20.47
CA GLU A 142 -12.89 22.06 21.02
C GLU A 142 -11.56 21.31 20.94
N VAL A 143 -10.49 22.02 20.66
CA VAL A 143 -9.16 21.46 20.44
C VAL A 143 -8.06 22.33 21.05
N ARG A 144 -6.93 21.67 21.32
CA ARG A 144 -5.61 22.26 21.54
C ARG A 144 -4.55 21.25 21.08
N LEU A 145 -3.29 21.65 21.04
CA LEU A 145 -2.20 20.73 20.78
C LEU A 145 -2.02 19.76 21.97
N ASP A 146 -1.77 18.51 21.68
CA ASP A 146 -1.38 17.52 22.69
C ASP A 146 0.04 17.81 23.19
N SER A 147 0.34 17.37 24.42
CA SER A 147 1.63 17.61 25.08
C SER A 147 2.85 17.10 24.29
N ILE A 148 2.67 16.03 23.53
CA ILE A 148 3.76 15.48 22.68
C ILE A 148 4.19 16.46 21.57
N CYS A 149 3.33 17.38 21.18
CA CYS A 149 3.66 18.41 20.18
C CYS A 149 4.78 19.33 20.63
N ALA A 150 5.08 19.41 21.94
CA ALA A 150 6.27 20.08 22.41
C ALA A 150 7.55 19.52 21.78
N GLU A 151 7.56 18.24 21.44
CA GLU A 151 8.69 17.56 20.81
C GLU A 151 8.72 17.73 19.27
N LEU A 152 7.63 18.18 18.68
CA LEU A 152 7.54 18.51 17.25
C LEU A 152 8.01 19.93 16.96
N PHE A 153 7.78 20.86 17.92
CA PHE A 153 8.11 22.29 17.79
C PHE A 153 9.32 22.71 18.60
N ARG A 154 10.02 21.77 19.23
CA ARG A 154 11.18 22.09 20.04
C ARG A 154 12.21 22.85 19.22
N ASP A 155 12.60 24.02 19.75
CA ASP A 155 13.63 24.88 19.16
C ASP A 155 13.31 25.42 17.73
N ILE A 156 12.03 25.45 17.31
CA ILE A 156 11.63 25.94 15.99
C ILE A 156 12.04 27.41 15.78
N ASP A 157 12.10 28.20 16.85
CA ASP A 157 12.50 29.61 16.84
C ASP A 157 14.03 29.81 16.86
N GLN A 158 14.81 28.73 16.75
CA GLN A 158 16.28 28.71 16.84
C GLN A 158 16.93 28.29 15.53
N ASP A 159 16.35 28.67 14.40
CA ASP A 159 16.87 28.38 13.05
C ASP A 159 17.09 26.88 12.76
N THR A 160 16.30 26.01 13.38
CA THR A 160 16.42 24.55 13.20
C THR A 160 15.91 24.04 11.87
N VAL A 161 14.99 24.76 11.23
CA VAL A 161 14.34 24.44 9.95
C VAL A 161 14.21 25.70 9.10
N ASP A 162 14.05 25.51 7.79
CA ASP A 162 13.84 26.61 6.86
C ASP A 162 12.39 27.07 6.86
N PHE A 163 12.18 28.36 6.65
CA PHE A 163 10.89 28.97 6.47
C PHE A 163 10.73 29.47 5.04
N VAL A 164 9.54 29.36 4.50
CA VAL A 164 9.15 29.85 3.17
C VAL A 164 7.90 30.70 3.27
N ASP A 165 7.71 31.57 2.31
CA ASP A 165 6.48 32.35 2.22
C ASP A 165 5.30 31.42 1.93
N ASN A 166 4.14 31.74 2.53
CA ASN A 166 2.89 31.04 2.23
C ASN A 166 2.42 31.41 0.80
N TYR A 167 1.29 30.86 0.38
CA TYR A 167 0.76 30.98 -0.98
C TYR A 167 0.53 32.43 -1.48
N ASP A 168 0.35 33.41 -0.59
CA ASP A 168 0.13 34.85 -0.91
C ASP A 168 1.26 35.77 -0.44
N GLY A 169 2.32 35.24 0.14
CA GLY A 169 3.46 35.99 0.65
C GLY A 169 3.17 36.83 1.91
N SER A 170 2.01 36.64 2.54
CA SER A 170 1.60 37.43 3.74
C SER A 170 2.16 36.87 5.04
N MET A 171 2.57 35.60 5.07
CA MET A 171 3.06 34.89 6.24
C MET A 171 4.19 33.94 5.85
N GLN A 172 4.97 33.50 6.82
CA GLN A 172 5.97 32.43 6.65
C GLN A 172 5.50 31.13 7.31
N GLU A 173 5.85 30.02 6.70
CA GLU A 173 5.57 28.68 7.18
C GLU A 173 6.84 27.81 7.17
N PRO A 174 7.02 26.88 8.14
CA PRO A 174 8.17 26.00 8.16
C PRO A 174 8.05 24.94 7.05
N THR A 175 9.15 24.66 6.39
CA THR A 175 9.22 23.57 5.39
C THR A 175 9.06 22.20 6.03
N LEU A 176 9.64 22.00 7.22
CA LEU A 176 9.57 20.79 8.04
C LEU A 176 9.38 21.18 9.52
N LEU A 177 8.92 20.25 10.36
CA LEU A 177 8.89 20.44 11.81
C LEU A 177 10.14 19.80 12.46
N PRO A 178 10.82 20.46 13.40
CA PRO A 178 12.08 20.00 13.99
C PRO A 178 11.87 18.87 15.01
N THR A 179 11.28 17.76 14.57
CA THR A 179 10.93 16.62 15.42
C THR A 179 12.13 16.06 16.18
N THR A 180 11.98 15.83 17.49
CA THR A 180 13.04 15.28 18.35
C THR A 180 13.12 13.75 18.31
N PHE A 181 12.20 13.09 17.63
CA PHE A 181 12.14 11.65 17.41
C PHE A 181 11.67 11.36 15.98
N PRO A 182 11.95 10.18 15.39
CA PRO A 182 11.52 9.82 14.03
C PRO A 182 10.01 9.63 13.92
N ASN A 183 9.26 10.74 13.90
CA ASN A 183 7.81 10.73 13.86
C ASN A 183 7.26 10.02 12.62
N VAL A 184 8.00 10.00 11.52
CA VAL A 184 7.66 9.27 10.29
C VAL A 184 7.47 7.77 10.51
N LEU A 185 8.12 7.18 11.51
CA LEU A 185 7.95 5.78 11.92
C LEU A 185 6.90 5.61 13.02
N VAL A 186 6.59 6.65 13.80
CA VAL A 186 5.62 6.57 14.90
C VAL A 186 4.20 6.78 14.41
N SER A 187 3.99 7.74 13.53
CA SER A 187 2.66 8.12 13.03
C SER A 187 2.34 7.39 11.73
N ALA A 188 1.37 6.48 11.78
CA ALA A 188 0.85 5.83 10.57
C ALA A 188 0.36 6.88 9.56
N ASN A 189 0.71 6.70 8.30
CA ASN A 189 0.35 7.61 7.23
C ASN A 189 0.00 6.86 5.94
N GLN A 190 -1.13 7.20 5.36
CA GLN A 190 -1.56 6.67 4.07
C GLN A 190 -1.79 7.81 3.09
N GLY A 191 -1.21 7.71 1.89
CA GLY A 191 -1.36 8.70 0.84
C GLY A 191 -1.50 8.04 -0.53
N ILE A 192 -2.44 8.54 -1.31
CA ILE A 192 -2.65 8.11 -2.70
C ILE A 192 -2.36 9.30 -3.58
N ALA A 193 -1.32 9.19 -4.40
CA ALA A 193 -0.93 10.18 -5.38
C ALA A 193 -1.17 9.67 -6.80
N VAL A 194 -0.77 10.44 -7.79
CA VAL A 194 -0.83 10.04 -9.20
C VAL A 194 0.39 9.17 -9.51
N GLY A 195 0.15 7.93 -9.90
CA GLY A 195 1.21 6.98 -10.27
C GLY A 195 1.99 6.37 -9.10
N MET A 196 1.74 6.80 -7.87
CA MET A 196 2.38 6.25 -6.67
C MET A 196 1.52 6.41 -5.41
N ALA A 197 1.84 5.62 -4.40
CA ALA A 197 1.18 5.67 -3.11
C ALA A 197 2.20 5.56 -1.98
N SER A 198 1.80 5.97 -0.78
CA SER A 198 2.51 5.74 0.47
C SER A 198 1.58 5.06 1.45
N ASN A 199 2.07 4.04 2.14
CA ASN A 199 1.35 3.37 3.21
C ASN A 199 2.34 2.98 4.31
N LEU A 200 2.49 3.86 5.29
CA LEU A 200 3.36 3.72 6.44
C LEU A 200 2.54 3.18 7.62
N CYS A 201 2.94 2.05 8.17
CA CYS A 201 2.43 1.59 9.46
C CYS A 201 3.09 2.39 10.59
N GLY A 202 2.38 2.53 11.70
CA GLY A 202 2.96 3.11 12.91
C GLY A 202 3.73 2.06 13.73
N PHE A 203 4.72 2.53 14.47
CA PHE A 203 5.47 1.72 15.43
C PHE A 203 5.38 2.32 16.83
N ASN A 204 5.62 1.52 17.85
CA ASN A 204 5.65 1.99 19.22
C ASN A 204 6.76 3.02 19.43
N LEU A 205 6.44 4.19 20.02
CA LEU A 205 7.38 5.28 20.23
C LEU A 205 8.61 4.85 21.04
N GLY A 206 8.39 4.04 22.10
CA GLY A 206 9.50 3.53 22.93
C GLY A 206 10.46 2.68 22.11
N GLU A 207 9.94 1.76 21.31
CA GLU A 207 10.73 0.89 20.42
C GLU A 207 11.47 1.71 19.34
N VAL A 208 10.81 2.73 18.76
CA VAL A 208 11.45 3.63 17.77
C VAL A 208 12.60 4.41 18.39
N CYS A 209 12.43 4.94 19.61
CA CYS A 209 13.51 5.62 20.31
C CYS A 209 14.68 4.68 20.61
N ASP A 210 14.41 3.46 21.09
CA ASP A 210 15.44 2.44 21.35
C ASP A 210 16.18 2.03 20.08
N ALA A 211 15.46 1.77 19.01
CA ALA A 211 16.05 1.43 17.71
C ALA A 211 16.92 2.57 17.16
N THR A 212 16.47 3.82 17.30
CA THR A 212 17.23 4.99 16.85
C THR A 212 18.49 5.19 17.68
N VAL A 213 18.41 5.01 19.00
CA VAL A 213 19.58 5.08 19.91
C VAL A 213 20.58 3.97 19.58
N ALA A 214 20.09 2.75 19.33
CA ALA A 214 20.94 1.63 18.94
C ALA A 214 21.62 1.88 17.57
N PHE A 215 20.88 2.40 16.59
CA PHE A 215 21.38 2.77 15.27
C PHE A 215 22.45 3.87 15.35
N LEU A 216 22.25 4.92 16.15
CA LEU A 216 23.23 6.00 16.35
C LEU A 216 24.56 5.49 16.93
N LYS A 217 24.52 4.45 17.79
CA LYS A 217 25.69 3.80 18.37
C LYS A 217 26.36 2.83 17.40
N ASN A 218 25.56 2.05 16.67
CA ASN A 218 26.02 1.08 15.69
C ASN A 218 25.07 1.05 14.47
N PRO A 219 25.44 1.67 13.34
CA PRO A 219 24.59 1.66 12.13
C PRO A 219 24.28 0.27 11.56
N GLN A 220 25.04 -0.76 11.95
CA GLN A 220 24.84 -2.15 11.50
C GLN A 220 24.01 -3.00 12.49
N VAL A 221 23.41 -2.39 13.50
CA VAL A 221 22.58 -3.11 14.49
C VAL A 221 21.41 -3.83 13.80
N ASN A 222 21.04 -5.01 14.30
CA ASN A 222 19.80 -5.67 13.87
C ASN A 222 18.61 -4.90 14.45
N LEU A 223 17.86 -4.20 13.60
CA LEU A 223 16.75 -3.36 14.03
C LEU A 223 15.58 -4.16 14.61
N LEU A 224 15.39 -5.42 14.22
CA LEU A 224 14.31 -6.29 14.74
C LEU A 224 14.48 -6.57 16.25
N ASP A 225 15.70 -6.46 16.80
CA ASP A 225 15.93 -6.65 18.23
C ASP A 225 15.35 -5.50 19.08
N HIS A 226 15.23 -4.31 18.51
CA HIS A 226 14.78 -3.07 19.15
C HIS A 226 13.38 -2.66 18.70
N LEU A 227 13.08 -2.75 17.43
CA LEU A 227 11.79 -2.45 16.80
C LEU A 227 11.14 -3.76 16.39
N LYS A 228 10.31 -4.34 17.26
CA LYS A 228 9.84 -5.71 17.12
C LYS A 228 8.85 -5.90 15.98
N ALA A 229 7.86 -5.04 15.87
CA ALA A 229 6.81 -5.08 14.86
C ALA A 229 5.99 -3.78 14.85
N PRO A 230 5.17 -3.51 13.82
CA PRO A 230 4.18 -2.43 13.83
C PRO A 230 3.26 -2.48 15.04
N ASP A 231 2.77 -1.32 15.48
CA ASP A 231 1.84 -1.15 16.58
C ASP A 231 0.67 -0.26 16.14
N PHE A 232 -0.56 -0.63 16.45
CA PHE A 232 -1.76 0.05 15.96
C PHE A 232 -2.63 0.59 17.09
N PRO A 233 -3.26 1.76 16.91
CA PRO A 233 -4.14 2.35 17.93
C PRO A 233 -5.40 1.54 18.20
N THR A 234 -5.84 0.70 17.25
CA THR A 234 -6.99 -0.20 17.42
C THR A 234 -6.65 -1.49 18.15
N GLY A 235 -5.36 -1.74 18.46
CA GLY A 235 -4.92 -2.99 19.08
C GLY A 235 -4.88 -4.16 18.10
N GLY A 236 -5.49 -5.28 18.47
CA GLY A 236 -5.47 -6.51 17.70
C GLY A 236 -4.21 -7.35 17.94
N GLU A 237 -4.05 -8.41 17.16
CA GLU A 237 -2.93 -9.34 17.19
C GLU A 237 -2.18 -9.28 15.86
N LEU A 238 -0.86 -9.10 15.90
CA LEU A 238 0.01 -9.19 14.74
C LEU A 238 0.60 -10.59 14.69
N LEU A 239 0.36 -11.31 13.61
CA LEU A 239 0.93 -12.63 13.36
C LEU A 239 2.39 -12.47 12.91
N TYR A 240 3.32 -12.87 13.77
CA TYR A 240 4.74 -12.61 13.57
C TYR A 240 5.33 -13.49 12.46
N ASP A 241 5.81 -12.86 11.42
CA ASP A 241 6.61 -13.46 10.36
C ASP A 241 7.90 -12.66 10.23
N GLU A 242 9.01 -13.22 10.74
CA GLU A 242 10.31 -12.56 10.70
C GLU A 242 10.77 -12.27 9.28
N GLY A 243 10.52 -13.18 8.34
CA GLY A 243 10.91 -13.01 6.95
C GLY A 243 10.20 -11.82 6.29
N ALA A 244 8.87 -11.72 6.49
CA ALA A 244 8.07 -10.62 5.99
C ALA A 244 8.46 -9.29 6.63
N LEU A 245 8.67 -9.24 7.95
CA LEU A 245 9.10 -8.02 8.65
C LEU A 245 10.49 -7.59 8.23
N ARG A 246 11.45 -8.52 8.10
CA ARG A 246 12.80 -8.25 7.61
C ARG A 246 12.76 -7.64 6.21
N GLN A 247 11.95 -8.18 5.30
CA GLN A 247 11.77 -7.63 3.97
C GLN A 247 11.26 -6.18 4.03
N ILE A 248 10.25 -5.89 4.88
CA ILE A 248 9.71 -4.53 5.06
C ILE A 248 10.80 -3.59 5.61
N TYR A 249 11.59 -4.04 6.60
CA TYR A 249 12.63 -3.22 7.22
C TYR A 249 13.79 -2.92 6.28
N GLU A 250 14.07 -3.82 5.34
CA GLU A 250 15.13 -3.64 4.35
C GLU A 250 14.66 -2.85 3.12
N THR A 251 13.44 -3.07 2.65
CA THR A 251 12.98 -2.54 1.34
C THR A 251 11.86 -1.50 1.43
N GLY A 252 11.23 -1.34 2.58
CA GLY A 252 10.02 -0.51 2.75
C GLY A 252 8.76 -1.12 2.10
N ARG A 253 8.83 -2.35 1.60
CA ARG A 253 7.72 -3.04 0.92
C ARG A 253 7.53 -4.45 1.46
N GLY A 254 6.28 -4.85 1.58
CA GLY A 254 5.89 -6.17 2.05
C GLY A 254 4.52 -6.11 2.71
N SER A 255 4.10 -7.22 3.29
CA SER A 255 2.83 -7.27 4.01
C SER A 255 2.93 -8.22 5.21
N PHE A 256 2.14 -7.95 6.22
CA PHE A 256 1.98 -8.79 7.40
C PHE A 256 0.50 -8.91 7.76
N GLN A 257 0.16 -9.91 8.56
CA GLN A 257 -1.22 -10.20 8.95
C GLN A 257 -1.53 -9.61 10.32
N VAL A 258 -2.71 -9.00 10.43
CA VAL A 258 -3.28 -8.51 11.69
C VAL A 258 -4.66 -9.13 11.86
N ARG A 259 -5.00 -9.57 13.05
CA ARG A 259 -6.31 -10.14 13.35
C ARG A 259 -6.95 -9.53 14.60
N ALA A 260 -8.27 -9.67 14.69
CA ALA A 260 -9.09 -9.20 15.79
C ALA A 260 -8.81 -9.99 17.07
N LYS A 261 -8.94 -9.33 18.21
CA LYS A 261 -9.00 -9.99 19.52
C LYS A 261 -10.45 -10.27 19.90
N TRP A 262 -10.65 -11.45 20.42
CA TRP A 262 -11.96 -11.94 20.82
C TRP A 262 -11.91 -12.79 22.07
N ARG A 263 -13.06 -13.01 22.68
CA ARG A 263 -13.23 -13.93 23.81
C ARG A 263 -14.57 -14.63 23.73
N TYR A 264 -14.64 -15.85 24.24
CA TYR A 264 -15.89 -16.61 24.35
C TYR A 264 -16.45 -16.48 25.75
N LEU A 265 -17.67 -15.98 25.87
CA LEU A 265 -18.44 -15.88 27.13
C LEU A 265 -19.33 -17.10 27.24
N LYS A 266 -18.81 -18.14 27.89
CA LYS A 266 -19.45 -19.46 27.99
C LYS A 266 -20.85 -19.40 28.67
N GLY A 267 -21.05 -18.50 29.66
CA GLY A 267 -22.33 -18.36 30.38
C GLY A 267 -23.45 -17.83 29.49
N GLU A 268 -23.14 -17.04 28.51
CA GLU A 268 -24.07 -16.39 27.58
C GLU A 268 -24.07 -17.02 26.19
N ASN A 269 -23.16 -17.98 25.95
CA ASN A 269 -22.94 -18.66 24.65
C ASN A 269 -22.73 -17.68 23.50
N LEU A 270 -21.89 -16.66 23.73
CA LEU A 270 -21.58 -15.65 22.73
C LEU A 270 -20.10 -15.41 22.60
N ILE A 271 -19.68 -14.93 21.41
CA ILE A 271 -18.35 -14.40 21.11
C ILE A 271 -18.42 -12.88 21.21
N GLU A 272 -17.49 -12.30 21.96
CA GLU A 272 -17.26 -10.87 22.02
C GLU A 272 -15.95 -10.52 21.34
N ILE A 273 -16.00 -9.64 20.31
CA ILE A 273 -14.83 -9.08 19.64
C ILE A 273 -14.66 -7.66 20.16
N TYR A 274 -13.48 -7.37 20.74
CA TYR A 274 -13.22 -6.09 21.42
C TYR A 274 -12.05 -5.29 20.84
N GLU A 275 -11.26 -5.86 19.93
CA GLU A 275 -10.25 -5.18 19.11
C GLU A 275 -10.29 -5.72 17.69
N ILE A 276 -10.17 -4.84 16.69
CA ILE A 276 -10.21 -5.20 15.27
C ILE A 276 -8.97 -4.68 14.52
N PRO A 277 -8.61 -5.27 13.37
CA PRO A 277 -7.54 -4.77 12.53
C PRO A 277 -7.74 -3.29 12.15
N TYR A 278 -6.65 -2.54 12.12
CA TYR A 278 -6.66 -1.11 11.74
C TYR A 278 -7.16 -0.86 10.30
N THR A 279 -7.14 -1.88 9.47
CA THR A 279 -7.53 -1.84 8.04
C THR A 279 -9.04 -1.90 7.81
N THR A 280 -9.84 -2.16 8.83
CA THR A 280 -11.28 -2.43 8.68
C THR A 280 -12.14 -1.62 9.67
N THR A 281 -13.46 -1.71 9.52
CA THR A 281 -14.45 -1.09 10.39
C THR A 281 -15.46 -2.13 10.90
N VAL A 282 -16.15 -1.79 12.00
CA VAL A 282 -17.22 -2.62 12.59
C VAL A 282 -18.25 -2.98 11.54
N GLU A 283 -18.73 -1.99 10.79
CA GLU A 283 -19.78 -2.16 9.79
C GLU A 283 -19.32 -3.07 8.62
N ALA A 284 -18.07 -2.93 8.18
CA ALA A 284 -17.53 -3.77 7.11
C ALA A 284 -17.44 -5.25 7.53
N ILE A 285 -17.11 -5.51 8.79
CA ILE A 285 -17.08 -6.86 9.37
C ILE A 285 -18.52 -7.39 9.44
N MET A 286 -19.46 -6.61 10.00
CA MET A 286 -20.84 -7.01 10.16
C MET A 286 -21.53 -7.28 8.82
N ASP A 287 -21.36 -6.41 7.84
CA ASP A 287 -21.87 -6.58 6.48
C ASP A 287 -21.37 -7.90 5.86
N LYS A 288 -20.06 -8.19 6.03
CA LYS A 288 -19.47 -9.41 5.47
C LYS A 288 -19.94 -10.67 6.17
N VAL A 289 -20.06 -10.66 7.50
CA VAL A 289 -20.63 -11.78 8.27
C VAL A 289 -22.09 -12.02 7.88
N ALA A 290 -22.90 -10.96 7.75
CA ALA A 290 -24.29 -11.06 7.32
C ALA A 290 -24.40 -11.66 5.91
N GLU A 291 -23.52 -11.29 4.98
CA GLU A 291 -23.45 -11.91 3.64
C GLU A 291 -23.19 -13.42 3.73
N LEU A 292 -22.22 -13.83 4.57
CA LEU A 292 -21.87 -15.24 4.75
C LEU A 292 -23.01 -16.08 5.37
N VAL A 293 -23.75 -15.49 6.34
CA VAL A 293 -24.91 -16.13 6.96
C VAL A 293 -26.07 -16.25 5.98
N LYS A 294 -26.39 -15.17 5.25
CA LYS A 294 -27.44 -15.16 4.22
C LYS A 294 -27.12 -16.14 3.06
N GLY A 295 -25.86 -16.22 2.69
CA GLY A 295 -25.37 -17.17 1.68
C GLY A 295 -25.28 -18.62 2.17
N GLY A 296 -25.66 -18.93 3.42
CA GLY A 296 -25.65 -20.27 3.99
C GLY A 296 -24.26 -20.87 4.26
N LYS A 297 -23.19 -20.06 4.09
CA LYS A 297 -21.80 -20.48 4.32
C LYS A 297 -21.47 -20.60 5.82
N ILE A 298 -22.14 -19.83 6.66
CA ILE A 298 -22.04 -19.88 8.12
C ILE A 298 -23.46 -20.07 8.68
N ARG A 299 -23.64 -21.12 9.46
CA ARG A 299 -24.97 -21.50 10.03
C ARG A 299 -25.00 -21.45 11.54
N GLU A 300 -23.84 -21.30 12.19
CA GLU A 300 -23.64 -21.37 13.63
C GLU A 300 -24.06 -20.09 14.36
N ILE A 301 -24.14 -18.97 13.65
CA ILE A 301 -24.52 -17.67 14.20
C ILE A 301 -26.02 -17.58 14.32
N ALA A 302 -26.51 -17.21 15.52
CA ALA A 302 -27.91 -16.94 15.79
C ALA A 302 -28.24 -15.46 15.58
N ASP A 303 -27.41 -14.56 16.11
CA ASP A 303 -27.54 -13.10 15.98
C ASP A 303 -26.18 -12.42 16.07
N MET A 304 -26.09 -11.18 15.60
CA MET A 304 -24.90 -10.35 15.68
C MET A 304 -25.28 -8.90 15.92
N ARG A 305 -24.64 -8.27 16.90
CA ARG A 305 -24.94 -6.89 17.32
C ARG A 305 -23.66 -6.08 17.48
N ASP A 306 -23.74 -4.79 17.16
CA ASP A 306 -22.77 -3.79 17.58
C ASP A 306 -23.21 -3.21 18.93
N GLU A 307 -22.46 -3.51 19.98
CA GLU A 307 -22.65 -3.01 21.34
C GLU A 307 -21.54 -2.04 21.74
N THR A 308 -20.87 -1.42 20.74
CA THR A 308 -19.83 -0.41 20.96
C THR A 308 -20.37 0.79 21.73
N ASP A 309 -19.72 1.13 22.83
CA ASP A 309 -20.10 2.22 23.71
C ASP A 309 -18.89 3.11 24.11
N LEU A 310 -19.05 3.89 25.17
CA LEU A 310 -17.98 4.76 25.71
C LEU A 310 -16.79 3.97 26.27
N ASN A 311 -16.97 2.69 26.62
CA ASN A 311 -15.92 1.83 27.16
C ASN A 311 -15.04 1.23 26.05
N GLY A 312 -15.53 1.21 24.81
CA GLY A 312 -14.76 0.74 23.68
C GLY A 312 -15.58 -0.03 22.64
N LEU A 313 -14.86 -0.59 21.67
CA LEU A 313 -15.43 -1.43 20.61
C LEU A 313 -15.92 -2.75 21.20
N LYS A 314 -17.14 -3.17 20.81
CA LYS A 314 -17.73 -4.43 21.19
C LYS A 314 -18.68 -4.95 20.12
N ILE A 315 -18.26 -5.97 19.37
CA ILE A 315 -19.12 -6.74 18.46
C ILE A 315 -19.48 -8.04 19.17
N THR A 316 -20.76 -8.32 19.30
CA THR A 316 -21.29 -9.52 19.97
C THR A 316 -21.89 -10.46 18.92
N ILE A 317 -21.49 -11.74 18.95
CA ILE A 317 -22.00 -12.79 18.08
C ILE A 317 -22.62 -13.89 18.94
N ASP A 318 -23.94 -14.02 18.92
CA ASP A 318 -24.64 -15.07 19.59
C ASP A 318 -24.55 -16.39 18.83
N LEU A 319 -24.19 -17.45 19.51
CA LEU A 319 -24.01 -18.77 18.90
C LEU A 319 -25.27 -19.64 19.04
N LYS A 320 -25.54 -20.46 18.02
CA LYS A 320 -26.50 -21.53 18.13
C LYS A 320 -25.98 -22.63 19.06
N ARG A 321 -26.91 -23.39 19.66
CA ARG A 321 -26.55 -24.51 20.57
C ARG A 321 -25.68 -25.53 19.84
N GLY A 322 -24.54 -25.90 20.44
CA GLY A 322 -23.62 -26.89 19.92
C GLY A 322 -22.59 -26.34 18.90
N ALA A 323 -22.59 -25.02 18.63
CA ALA A 323 -21.56 -24.40 17.81
C ALA A 323 -20.23 -24.36 18.58
N ASP A 324 -19.14 -24.64 17.86
CA ASP A 324 -17.78 -24.55 18.37
C ASP A 324 -17.24 -23.13 18.08
N PRO A 325 -16.94 -22.31 19.11
CA PRO A 325 -16.52 -20.93 18.92
C PRO A 325 -15.16 -20.82 18.20
N ASP A 326 -14.21 -21.73 18.49
CA ASP A 326 -12.87 -21.66 17.90
C ASP A 326 -12.88 -22.00 16.41
N LYS A 327 -13.67 -23.01 16.03
CA LYS A 327 -13.85 -23.37 14.61
C LYS A 327 -14.59 -22.25 13.84
N LEU A 328 -15.59 -21.64 14.47
CA LEU A 328 -16.30 -20.52 13.86
C LEU A 328 -15.35 -19.33 13.65
N MET A 329 -14.59 -18.95 14.68
CA MET A 329 -13.63 -17.85 14.56
C MET A 329 -12.55 -18.13 13.52
N THR A 330 -12.05 -19.36 13.41
CA THR A 330 -11.11 -19.74 12.34
C THR A 330 -11.71 -19.53 10.96
N ARG A 331 -12.98 -19.85 10.75
CA ARG A 331 -13.68 -19.57 9.47
C ARG A 331 -13.92 -18.09 9.24
N LEU A 332 -14.29 -17.35 10.27
CA LEU A 332 -14.49 -15.89 10.19
C LEU A 332 -13.18 -15.17 9.85
N PHE A 333 -12.04 -15.56 10.45
CA PHE A 333 -10.72 -15.04 10.10
C PHE A 333 -10.35 -15.27 8.62
N ARG A 334 -10.73 -16.41 8.05
CA ARG A 334 -10.46 -16.70 6.63
C ARG A 334 -11.37 -15.95 5.65
N SER A 335 -12.60 -15.64 6.08
CA SER A 335 -13.66 -15.20 5.17
C SER A 335 -14.06 -13.73 5.35
N THR A 336 -13.53 -13.06 6.36
CA THR A 336 -13.85 -11.66 6.68
C THR A 336 -12.59 -10.86 6.99
N THR A 337 -12.73 -9.54 7.15
CA THR A 337 -11.65 -8.64 7.56
C THR A 337 -11.35 -8.67 9.06
N LEU A 338 -11.86 -9.65 9.81
CA LEU A 338 -11.41 -9.94 11.18
C LEU A 338 -9.94 -10.40 11.23
N GLN A 339 -9.44 -10.96 10.14
CA GLN A 339 -8.01 -11.07 9.87
C GLN A 339 -7.74 -10.47 8.50
N ASP A 340 -6.79 -9.54 8.44
CA ASP A 340 -6.52 -8.78 7.23
C ASP A 340 -5.02 -8.54 7.06
N SER A 341 -4.61 -8.27 5.83
CA SER A 341 -3.22 -8.03 5.45
C SER A 341 -2.96 -6.54 5.37
N PHE A 342 -2.01 -6.04 6.16
CA PHE A 342 -1.49 -4.69 6.01
C PHE A 342 -0.34 -4.68 5.01
N SER A 343 -0.51 -4.00 3.89
CA SER A 343 0.52 -3.87 2.84
C SER A 343 1.32 -2.59 3.03
N CYS A 344 2.60 -2.72 3.34
CA CYS A 344 3.53 -1.60 3.50
C CYS A 344 4.05 -1.09 2.16
N ASN A 345 4.14 0.22 2.05
CA ASN A 345 4.86 0.93 0.99
C ASN A 345 5.41 2.24 1.58
N PHE A 346 6.63 2.20 2.11
CA PHE A 346 7.27 3.31 2.82
C PHE A 346 7.85 4.32 1.84
N ASN A 347 6.95 4.97 1.10
CA ASN A 347 7.30 6.03 0.16
C ASN A 347 7.26 7.38 0.87
N ILE A 348 8.40 8.05 0.93
CA ILE A 348 8.63 9.29 1.70
C ILE A 348 9.33 10.29 0.79
N LEU A 349 9.03 11.57 0.96
CA LEU A 349 9.75 12.65 0.27
C LEU A 349 11.05 12.97 1.01
N ILE A 350 12.15 12.93 0.28
CA ILE A 350 13.45 13.41 0.72
C ILE A 350 13.88 14.53 -0.22
N ALA A 351 13.99 15.74 0.29
CA ALA A 351 14.28 16.94 -0.50
C ALA A 351 13.35 17.09 -1.73
N GLY A 352 12.05 16.83 -1.53
CA GLY A 352 11.03 16.93 -2.57
C GLY A 352 10.97 15.74 -3.55
N MET A 353 11.82 14.73 -3.40
CA MET A 353 11.82 13.54 -4.27
C MET A 353 11.25 12.32 -3.55
N PRO A 354 10.26 11.61 -4.13
CA PRO A 354 9.70 10.42 -3.54
C PRO A 354 10.68 9.24 -3.61
N ARG A 355 10.93 8.61 -2.47
CA ARG A 355 11.79 7.42 -2.34
C ARG A 355 11.10 6.36 -1.49
N VAL A 356 11.11 5.13 -1.96
CA VAL A 356 10.69 3.97 -1.14
C VAL A 356 11.91 3.49 -0.39
N MET A 357 11.83 3.50 0.94
CA MET A 357 12.98 3.27 1.81
C MET A 357 12.64 2.27 2.91
N GLY A 358 13.62 1.40 3.24
CA GLY A 358 13.55 0.57 4.43
C GLY A 358 13.69 1.37 5.72
N VAL A 359 13.38 0.74 6.85
CA VAL A 359 13.46 1.40 8.17
C VAL A 359 14.86 1.93 8.45
N ARG A 360 15.90 1.18 8.07
CA ARG A 360 17.30 1.60 8.25
C ARG A 360 17.63 2.88 7.47
N GLU A 361 17.21 2.94 6.22
CA GLU A 361 17.42 4.13 5.38
C GLU A 361 16.65 5.34 5.92
N ILE A 362 15.42 5.12 6.41
CA ILE A 362 14.63 6.18 7.07
C ILE A 362 15.33 6.71 8.31
N LEU A 363 15.90 5.83 9.14
CA LEU A 363 16.65 6.25 10.32
C LEU A 363 17.93 6.99 9.96
N ASP A 364 18.61 6.60 8.87
CA ASP A 364 19.82 7.30 8.39
C ASP A 364 19.48 8.70 7.91
N GLU A 365 18.49 8.86 7.05
CA GLU A 365 18.03 10.16 6.54
C GLU A 365 17.51 11.05 7.69
N TRP A 366 16.68 10.52 8.59
CA TRP A 366 16.20 11.28 9.74
C TRP A 366 17.33 11.71 10.68
N THR A 367 18.29 10.82 10.92
CA THR A 367 19.42 11.11 11.78
C THR A 367 20.31 12.19 11.19
N GLY A 368 20.62 12.11 9.88
CA GLY A 368 21.37 13.12 9.17
C GLY A 368 20.69 14.49 9.24
N TRP A 369 19.41 14.53 8.95
CA TRP A 369 18.59 15.75 9.05
C TRP A 369 18.52 16.28 10.49
N ARG A 370 18.30 15.42 11.50
CA ARG A 370 18.27 15.85 12.90
C ARG A 370 19.62 16.38 13.40
N MET A 371 20.72 15.76 12.98
CA MET A 371 22.07 16.25 13.31
C MET A 371 22.29 17.67 12.80
N GLU A 372 21.83 17.98 11.59
CA GLU A 372 21.91 19.32 11.04
C GLU A 372 21.02 20.30 11.81
N GLY A 373 19.79 19.92 12.15
CA GLY A 373 18.91 20.74 12.99
C GLY A 373 19.53 21.07 14.37
N VAL A 374 20.16 20.08 15.02
CA VAL A 374 20.89 20.31 16.30
C VAL A 374 22.10 21.21 16.09
N ARG A 375 22.84 21.06 14.98
CA ARG A 375 23.98 21.94 14.65
C ARG A 375 23.53 23.39 14.46
N ARG A 376 22.48 23.63 13.67
CA ARG A 376 21.88 24.95 13.41
C ARG A 376 21.41 25.61 14.71
N ARG A 377 20.65 24.88 15.54
CA ARG A 377 20.23 25.34 16.87
C ARG A 377 21.40 25.77 17.71
N THR A 378 22.42 24.92 17.80
CA THR A 378 23.60 25.20 18.62
C THR A 378 24.37 26.43 18.11
N TYR A 379 24.51 26.56 16.81
CA TYR A 379 25.09 27.73 16.15
C TYR A 379 24.29 29.00 16.44
N PHE A 380 22.96 28.93 16.33
CA PHE A 380 22.08 30.08 16.63
C PHE A 380 22.24 30.57 18.10
N VAL A 381 22.26 29.62 19.05
CA VAL A 381 22.49 29.96 20.47
C VAL A 381 23.88 30.54 20.69
N MET A 382 24.89 29.93 20.06
CA MET A 382 26.27 30.40 20.11
C MET A 382 26.38 31.83 19.55
N LYS A 383 25.77 32.10 18.40
CA LYS A 383 25.77 33.41 17.77
C LYS A 383 25.15 34.47 18.68
N LYS A 384 23.99 34.22 19.27
CA LYS A 384 23.36 35.12 20.26
C LYS A 384 24.29 35.39 21.46
N LYS A 385 24.99 34.37 21.94
CA LYS A 385 25.95 34.56 23.05
C LYS A 385 27.19 35.33 22.60
N GLN A 386 27.67 35.12 21.38
CA GLN A 386 28.77 35.91 20.79
C GLN A 386 28.37 37.38 20.63
N ASP A 387 27.16 37.67 20.14
CA ASP A 387 26.66 39.03 20.01
C ASP A 387 26.59 39.71 21.38
N LYS A 388 26.08 39.00 22.41
CA LYS A 388 26.08 39.50 23.79
C LYS A 388 27.48 39.72 24.35
N LEU A 389 28.39 38.76 24.12
CA LEU A 389 29.81 38.89 24.54
C LEU A 389 30.48 40.07 23.88
N HIS A 390 30.18 40.32 22.60
CA HIS A 390 30.69 41.45 21.85
C HIS A 390 30.30 42.79 22.48
N LEU A 391 29.02 42.95 22.86
CA LEU A 391 28.54 44.13 23.58
C LEU A 391 29.24 44.31 24.93
N LEU A 392 29.35 43.22 25.71
CA LEU A 392 29.98 43.27 27.02
C LEU A 392 31.50 43.54 26.97
N ARG A 393 32.19 43.13 25.91
CA ARG A 393 33.60 43.49 25.67
C ARG A 393 33.74 44.98 25.39
N GLY A 394 32.84 45.60 24.65
CA GLY A 394 32.78 47.06 24.47
C GLY A 394 32.58 47.79 25.80
N LEU A 395 31.59 47.32 26.57
CA LEU A 395 31.33 47.86 27.91
C LEU A 395 32.57 47.75 28.82
N LYS A 396 33.28 46.63 28.85
CA LYS A 396 34.49 46.41 29.63
C LYS A 396 35.55 47.45 29.34
N LYS A 397 35.75 47.86 28.06
CA LYS A 397 36.71 48.91 27.68
C LYS A 397 36.35 50.27 28.30
N ILE A 398 35.08 50.61 28.32
CA ILE A 398 34.55 51.85 28.86
C ILE A 398 34.61 51.87 30.38
N LEU A 399 34.41 50.74 31.03
CA LEU A 399 34.45 50.63 32.47
C LEU A 399 35.85 50.87 33.06
N LEU A 400 36.89 50.77 32.25
CA LEU A 400 38.26 51.15 32.65
C LEU A 400 38.40 52.66 32.76
N ASP A 401 37.57 53.48 32.13
CA ASP A 401 37.58 54.95 32.21
C ASP A 401 36.17 55.51 32.02
N ILE A 402 35.31 55.30 33.00
CA ILE A 402 33.92 55.72 33.01
C ILE A 402 33.76 57.23 32.95
N ASP A 403 34.59 57.98 33.67
CA ASP A 403 34.56 59.40 33.72
C ASP A 403 34.79 60.05 32.34
N ARG A 404 35.67 59.44 31.56
CA ARG A 404 35.89 59.82 30.16
C ARG A 404 34.67 59.56 29.29
N ALA A 405 33.97 58.42 29.46
CA ALA A 405 32.77 58.11 28.70
C ALA A 405 31.64 59.13 28.99
N ILE A 406 31.42 59.44 30.29
CA ILE A 406 30.43 60.44 30.72
C ILE A 406 30.82 61.82 30.18
N LYS A 407 32.11 62.15 30.20
CA LYS A 407 32.60 63.40 29.65
C LYS A 407 32.33 63.54 28.15
N ILE A 408 32.64 62.50 27.35
CA ILE A 408 32.38 62.45 25.91
C ILE A 408 30.89 62.68 25.63
N ILE A 409 30.02 61.92 26.31
CA ILE A 409 28.56 62.03 26.10
C ILE A 409 28.06 63.44 26.45
N ARG A 410 28.52 64.01 27.56
CA ARG A 410 28.08 65.32 28.04
C ARG A 410 28.62 66.49 27.23
N GLU A 411 29.83 66.39 26.66
CA GLU A 411 30.47 67.46 25.89
C GLU A 411 30.16 67.38 24.39
N THR A 412 29.48 66.32 23.92
CA THR A 412 28.99 66.20 22.54
C THR A 412 27.77 67.10 22.36
N GLU A 413 27.79 67.97 21.35
CA GLU A 413 26.72 68.94 21.10
C GLU A 413 25.53 68.34 20.36
N GLU A 414 25.75 67.43 19.44
CA GLU A 414 24.75 66.81 18.61
C GLU A 414 24.55 65.34 18.98
N ASP A 415 23.30 64.86 19.08
CA ASP A 415 22.95 63.51 19.54
C ASP A 415 23.52 62.41 18.62
N ASP A 416 23.51 62.67 17.31
CA ASP A 416 24.04 61.77 16.27
C ASP A 416 25.58 61.63 16.30
N GLN A 417 26.30 62.50 16.99
CA GLN A 417 27.75 62.44 17.17
C GLN A 417 28.19 61.73 18.43
N VAL A 418 27.26 61.37 19.32
CA VAL A 418 27.60 60.66 20.59
C VAL A 418 28.25 59.27 20.31
N VAL A 419 27.60 58.51 19.40
CA VAL A 419 28.11 57.16 19.03
C VAL A 419 29.48 57.25 18.33
N PRO A 420 29.68 58.08 17.28
CA PRO A 420 30.98 58.26 16.66
C PRO A 420 32.09 58.70 17.64
N ASN A 421 31.77 59.62 18.57
CA ASN A 421 32.75 60.08 19.56
C ASN A 421 33.13 59.02 20.58
N LEU A 422 32.20 58.20 21.00
CA LEU A 422 32.51 57.03 21.85
C LEU A 422 33.34 55.97 21.10
N MET A 423 33.06 55.73 19.81
CA MET A 423 33.86 54.82 18.98
C MET A 423 35.31 55.26 18.90
N ILE A 424 35.55 56.54 18.62
CA ILE A 424 36.90 57.11 18.55
C ILE A 424 37.57 57.13 19.93
N GLY A 425 36.82 57.52 20.97
CA GLY A 425 37.33 57.64 22.33
C GLY A 425 37.82 56.33 22.94
N PHE A 426 37.17 55.20 22.60
CA PHE A 426 37.47 53.89 23.25
C PHE A 426 37.91 52.81 22.26
N GLY A 427 37.96 53.08 20.97
CA GLY A 427 38.31 52.09 19.95
C GLY A 427 37.33 50.91 19.96
N ILE A 428 36.03 51.20 19.99
CA ILE A 428 34.90 50.28 19.94
C ILE A 428 34.15 50.52 18.61
N ASP A 429 33.34 49.52 18.20
CA ASP A 429 32.50 49.69 17.03
C ASP A 429 31.14 50.37 17.35
N ASP A 430 30.37 50.60 16.32
CA ASP A 430 29.07 51.30 16.37
C ASP A 430 28.07 50.59 17.28
N VAL A 431 27.92 49.23 17.14
CA VAL A 431 27.01 48.40 17.94
C VAL A 431 27.36 48.42 19.42
N GLN A 432 28.67 48.41 19.75
CA GLN A 432 29.17 48.53 21.11
C GLN A 432 28.96 49.94 21.68
N ALA A 433 29.20 50.97 20.88
CA ALA A 433 29.01 52.35 21.27
C ALA A 433 27.55 52.70 21.54
N GLU A 434 26.62 52.27 20.66
CA GLU A 434 25.17 52.40 20.84
C GLU A 434 24.72 51.73 22.15
N TYR A 435 25.11 50.43 22.36
CA TYR A 435 24.79 49.73 23.58
C TYR A 435 25.24 50.49 24.87
N VAL A 436 26.37 51.16 24.80
CA VAL A 436 26.91 51.92 25.93
C VAL A 436 26.19 53.23 26.13
N ALA A 437 25.86 53.97 25.03
CA ALA A 437 25.08 55.21 25.07
C ALA A 437 23.68 54.99 25.70
N ASP A 438 23.06 53.83 25.46
CA ASP A 438 21.78 53.44 26.01
C ASP A 438 21.78 52.94 27.46
N ILE A 439 22.96 52.86 28.11
CA ILE A 439 23.03 52.37 29.48
C ILE A 439 22.34 53.33 30.44
N LYS A 440 21.38 52.82 31.20
CA LYS A 440 20.73 53.57 32.25
C LYS A 440 21.73 54.02 33.32
N LEU A 441 21.77 55.29 33.72
CA LEU A 441 22.70 55.83 34.72
C LEU A 441 22.79 55.00 35.99
N ARG A 442 21.68 54.43 36.49
CA ARG A 442 21.68 53.53 37.65
C ARG A 442 22.51 52.25 37.47
N ASN A 443 22.83 51.83 36.23
CA ASN A 443 23.59 50.64 35.88
C ASN A 443 25.10 50.92 35.73
N ILE A 444 25.53 52.17 36.01
CA ILE A 444 26.97 52.55 35.98
C ILE A 444 27.60 52.42 37.37
N ASN A 445 26.97 51.63 38.29
CA ASN A 445 27.55 51.41 39.60
C ASN A 445 28.55 50.23 39.56
N LYS A 446 29.49 50.24 40.54
CA LYS A 446 30.58 49.27 40.61
C LYS A 446 30.11 47.81 40.68
N GLU A 447 29.02 47.52 41.37
CA GLU A 447 28.48 46.17 41.52
C GLU A 447 27.94 45.62 40.18
N TYR A 448 27.18 46.43 39.47
CA TYR A 448 26.64 46.05 38.13
C TYR A 448 27.79 45.75 37.15
N ILE A 449 28.80 46.57 37.18
CA ILE A 449 30.00 46.47 36.34
C ILE A 449 30.75 45.14 36.61
N LEU A 450 31.09 44.88 37.87
CA LEU A 450 31.78 43.65 38.26
C LEU A 450 31.03 42.42 37.86
N LYS A 451 29.69 42.39 38.07
CA LYS A 451 28.82 41.32 37.66
C LYS A 451 28.82 41.09 36.14
N ARG A 452 28.90 42.17 35.36
CA ARG A 452 28.98 42.04 33.88
C ARG A 452 30.34 41.56 33.40
N ILE A 453 31.41 41.91 34.10
CA ILE A 453 32.76 41.40 33.80
C ILE A 453 32.88 39.90 34.13
N GLU A 454 32.31 39.47 35.25
CA GLU A 454 32.23 38.02 35.58
C GLU A 454 31.42 37.25 34.56
N GLU A 455 30.32 37.82 34.05
CA GLU A 455 29.49 37.23 33.00
C GLU A 455 30.27 37.02 31.69
N VAL A 456 31.27 37.86 31.37
CA VAL A 456 32.13 37.70 30.19
C VAL A 456 32.89 36.38 30.21
N ALA A 457 33.51 36.03 31.33
CA ALA A 457 34.28 34.78 31.46
C ALA A 457 33.36 33.54 31.28
N GLY A 458 32.18 33.57 31.90
CA GLY A 458 31.18 32.50 31.74
C GLY A 458 30.68 32.35 30.29
N LEU A 459 30.45 33.49 29.62
CA LEU A 459 30.04 33.45 28.21
C LEU A 459 31.16 32.92 27.28
N GLU A 460 32.42 33.24 27.54
CA GLU A 460 33.55 32.75 26.76
C GLU A 460 33.67 31.22 26.87
N GLU A 461 33.51 30.66 28.07
CA GLU A 461 33.49 29.21 28.29
C GLU A 461 32.28 28.53 27.61
N GLU A 462 31.09 29.09 27.78
CA GLU A 462 29.87 28.57 27.12
C GLU A 462 29.98 28.60 25.61
N ILE A 463 30.53 29.68 25.01
CA ILE A 463 30.74 29.79 23.58
C ILE A 463 31.75 28.75 23.09
N ALA A 464 32.85 28.54 23.85
CA ALA A 464 33.84 27.51 23.51
C ALA A 464 33.23 26.11 23.52
N ASP A 465 32.36 25.79 24.51
CA ASP A 465 31.64 24.52 24.58
C ASP A 465 30.67 24.35 23.43
N LEU A 466 29.87 25.37 23.10
CA LEU A 466 28.98 25.37 21.98
C LEU A 466 29.71 25.22 20.62
N GLN A 467 30.87 25.88 20.48
CA GLN A 467 31.71 25.77 19.29
C GLN A 467 32.22 24.33 19.10
N ASP A 468 32.61 23.66 20.20
CA ASP A 468 33.04 22.27 20.19
C ASP A 468 31.86 21.36 19.80
N ILE A 469 30.64 21.60 20.29
CA ILE A 469 29.45 20.85 19.89
C ILE A 469 29.20 20.98 18.37
N VAL A 470 29.25 22.20 17.83
CA VAL A 470 29.01 22.46 16.38
C VAL A 470 30.03 21.69 15.53
N ASN A 471 31.28 21.62 15.94
CA ASN A 471 32.37 21.00 15.19
C ASN A 471 32.49 19.48 15.39
N ASN A 472 31.89 18.93 16.44
CA ASN A 472 32.04 17.53 16.83
C ASN A 472 30.78 16.71 16.63
N PRO A 473 30.65 15.96 15.53
CA PRO A 473 29.48 15.09 15.26
C PRO A 473 29.20 14.09 16.39
N GLY A 474 30.23 13.64 17.10
CA GLY A 474 30.09 12.71 18.22
C GLY A 474 29.34 13.33 19.40
N ARG A 475 29.56 14.65 19.67
CA ARG A 475 28.80 15.38 20.69
C ARG A 475 27.36 15.61 20.29
N ILE A 476 27.11 15.95 19.02
CA ILE A 476 25.76 16.09 18.48
C ILE A 476 24.98 14.77 18.63
N LYS A 477 25.59 13.64 18.29
CA LYS A 477 24.96 12.32 18.48
C LYS A 477 24.62 12.04 19.95
N LYS A 478 25.48 12.39 20.88
CA LYS A 478 25.20 12.24 22.32
C LYS A 478 24.01 13.09 22.78
N LEU A 479 23.87 14.31 22.27
CA LEU A 479 22.72 15.18 22.55
C LEU A 479 21.42 14.55 22.00
N ILE A 480 21.43 14.06 20.76
CA ILE A 480 20.26 13.40 20.17
C ILE A 480 19.87 12.15 20.98
N VAL A 481 20.84 11.34 21.41
CA VAL A 481 20.58 10.17 22.26
C VAL A 481 19.93 10.59 23.58
N ALA A 482 20.42 11.63 24.24
CA ALA A 482 19.83 12.13 25.48
C ALA A 482 18.41 12.67 25.27
N GLU A 483 18.15 13.37 24.15
CA GLU A 483 16.83 13.85 23.78
C GLU A 483 15.85 12.69 23.53
N LEU A 484 16.26 11.67 22.76
CA LEU A 484 15.44 10.47 22.50
C LEU A 484 15.09 9.72 23.80
N GLN A 485 16.04 9.58 24.71
CA GLN A 485 15.80 8.96 26.03
C GLN A 485 14.84 9.77 26.88
N ALA A 486 14.91 11.11 26.82
CA ALA A 486 13.96 11.98 27.51
C ALA A 486 12.55 11.87 26.92
N VAL A 487 12.42 11.83 25.59
CA VAL A 487 11.14 11.60 24.89
C VAL A 487 10.56 10.25 25.27
N GLN A 488 11.34 9.18 25.21
CA GLN A 488 10.94 7.84 25.60
C GLN A 488 10.43 7.81 27.03
N LYS A 489 11.21 8.34 27.98
CA LYS A 489 10.81 8.36 29.41
C LYS A 489 9.51 9.10 29.65
N LYS A 490 9.22 10.16 28.88
CA LYS A 490 8.06 11.03 29.10
C LYS A 490 6.80 10.55 28.37
N TYR A 491 6.93 9.98 27.18
CA TYR A 491 5.80 9.74 26.29
C TYR A 491 5.63 8.27 25.86
N ALA A 492 6.58 7.37 26.13
CA ALA A 492 6.41 5.98 25.77
C ALA A 492 5.21 5.35 26.51
N VAL A 493 4.43 4.61 25.77
CA VAL A 493 3.29 3.84 26.27
C VAL A 493 3.50 2.35 25.95
N PRO A 494 2.90 1.44 26.74
CA PRO A 494 2.93 0.03 26.42
C PRO A 494 2.34 -0.22 25.02
N ARG A 495 2.85 -1.25 24.36
CA ARG A 495 2.37 -1.72 23.06
C ARG A 495 0.87 -2.10 23.16
N ARG A 496 0.09 -1.71 22.16
CA ARG A 496 -1.33 -2.05 22.06
C ARG A 496 -1.57 -3.29 21.23
N THR A 497 -0.89 -3.43 20.09
CA THR A 497 -1.00 -4.62 19.23
C THR A 497 -0.16 -5.74 19.82
N GLU A 498 -0.77 -6.86 20.14
CA GLU A 498 -0.07 -8.04 20.65
C GLU A 498 0.69 -8.76 19.53
N ILE A 499 1.90 -9.23 19.81
CA ILE A 499 2.69 -10.01 18.86
C ILE A 499 2.49 -11.49 19.16
N VAL A 500 1.96 -12.23 18.21
CA VAL A 500 1.74 -13.67 18.31
C VAL A 500 2.82 -14.40 17.53
N TYR A 501 3.79 -15.00 18.23
CA TYR A 501 4.92 -15.69 17.64
C TYR A 501 4.59 -17.12 17.21
N GLU A 502 3.79 -17.84 18.01
CA GLU A 502 3.29 -19.15 17.72
C GLU A 502 1.81 -19.05 17.34
N TYR A 503 1.53 -19.06 16.09
CA TYR A 503 0.18 -19.17 15.57
C TYR A 503 0.15 -20.36 14.62
N GLN A 504 -0.90 -21.16 14.72
CA GLN A 504 -1.20 -22.05 13.62
C GLN A 504 -1.39 -21.13 12.42
N THR A 505 -0.38 -21.03 11.57
CA THR A 505 -0.65 -20.75 10.19
C THR A 505 -1.78 -21.69 9.88
N ALA A 506 -2.89 -21.17 9.40
CA ALA A 506 -3.77 -21.95 8.57
C ALA A 506 -3.00 -22.34 7.28
N ALA A 507 -1.74 -22.80 7.46
CA ALA A 507 -1.05 -23.68 6.60
C ALA A 507 -1.95 -24.90 6.53
N ALA A 508 -2.50 -25.07 5.38
CA ALA A 508 -2.62 -26.34 4.71
C ALA A 508 -2.40 -27.64 5.55
N GLU A 509 -2.68 -27.64 6.84
CA GLU A 509 -3.29 -28.75 7.48
C GLU A 509 -4.76 -28.60 7.14
N ASP A 510 -5.15 -29.36 6.14
CA ASP A 510 -6.49 -29.76 5.81
C ASP A 510 -7.43 -29.62 7.02
N ALA A 511 -7.95 -28.37 7.28
CA ALA A 511 -9.35 -28.33 7.39
C ALA A 511 -9.78 -28.95 6.06
N GLU A 512 -10.02 -30.27 6.03
CA GLU A 512 -10.83 -30.91 5.03
C GLU A 512 -11.88 -29.91 4.70
N ASP A 513 -11.76 -29.33 3.52
CA ASP A 513 -12.67 -28.32 3.03
C ASP A 513 -14.02 -29.00 3.22
N GLU A 514 -14.86 -28.51 4.17
CA GLU A 514 -16.22 -29.02 4.36
C GLU A 514 -17.07 -28.67 3.13
N THR A 515 -16.43 -28.51 1.99
CA THR A 515 -17.07 -28.51 0.69
C THR A 515 -17.76 -29.83 0.56
N PRO A 516 -19.10 -29.86 0.53
CA PRO A 516 -19.81 -31.11 0.49
C PRO A 516 -19.32 -31.96 -0.70
N ASP A 517 -18.89 -33.18 -0.42
CA ASP A 517 -18.45 -34.11 -1.45
C ASP A 517 -19.65 -34.87 -1.94
N TYR A 518 -20.05 -34.59 -3.17
CA TYR A 518 -21.12 -35.30 -3.84
C TYR A 518 -20.87 -35.36 -5.35
N PRO A 519 -21.35 -36.41 -6.02
CA PRO A 519 -21.15 -36.57 -7.45
C PRO A 519 -22.00 -35.52 -8.23
N VAL A 520 -21.39 -35.02 -9.31
CA VAL A 520 -22.01 -34.07 -10.21
C VAL A 520 -21.74 -34.44 -11.67
N HIS A 521 -22.65 -34.10 -12.55
CA HIS A 521 -22.42 -34.11 -14.00
C HIS A 521 -22.18 -32.68 -14.46
N VAL A 522 -21.13 -32.50 -15.22
CA VAL A 522 -20.68 -31.20 -15.69
C VAL A 522 -20.79 -31.13 -17.20
N PHE A 523 -21.41 -30.09 -17.73
CA PHE A 523 -21.62 -29.85 -19.16
C PHE A 523 -21.01 -28.51 -19.54
N CYS A 524 -20.26 -28.50 -20.64
CA CYS A 524 -19.74 -27.26 -21.21
C CYS A 524 -20.14 -27.17 -22.69
N SER A 525 -20.73 -26.07 -23.10
CA SER A 525 -21.07 -25.80 -24.49
C SER A 525 -19.87 -25.25 -25.28
N ARG A 526 -19.98 -25.19 -26.61
CA ARG A 526 -18.92 -24.66 -27.49
C ARG A 526 -18.62 -23.16 -27.24
N GLU A 527 -19.64 -22.38 -26.89
CA GLU A 527 -19.51 -20.97 -26.57
C GLU A 527 -19.07 -20.69 -25.13
N GLY A 528 -18.88 -21.74 -24.31
CA GLY A 528 -18.39 -21.62 -22.93
C GLY A 528 -19.47 -21.42 -21.87
N TYR A 529 -20.72 -21.89 -22.13
CA TYR A 529 -21.72 -22.01 -21.08
C TYR A 529 -21.52 -23.30 -20.30
N PHE A 530 -21.48 -23.18 -18.97
CA PHE A 530 -21.11 -24.23 -18.05
C PHE A 530 -22.25 -24.55 -17.09
N LYS A 531 -22.55 -25.83 -16.90
CA LYS A 531 -23.58 -26.32 -15.98
C LYS A 531 -23.03 -27.42 -15.10
N LYS A 532 -23.29 -27.31 -13.82
CA LYS A 532 -23.06 -28.38 -12.83
C LYS A 532 -24.43 -28.89 -12.38
N ILE A 533 -24.71 -30.16 -12.60
CA ILE A 533 -26.04 -30.78 -12.38
C ILE A 533 -25.87 -32.02 -11.49
N THR A 534 -26.64 -32.11 -10.42
CA THR A 534 -26.64 -33.30 -9.57
C THR A 534 -27.27 -34.49 -10.28
N PRO A 535 -26.85 -35.75 -10.02
CA PRO A 535 -27.42 -36.94 -10.64
C PRO A 535 -28.96 -37.05 -10.49
N GLN A 536 -29.48 -36.60 -9.34
CA GLN A 536 -30.92 -36.57 -9.09
C GLN A 536 -31.63 -35.56 -10.01
N SER A 537 -31.08 -34.35 -10.14
CA SER A 537 -31.65 -33.32 -11.02
C SER A 537 -31.57 -33.72 -12.50
N LEU A 538 -30.47 -34.40 -12.89
CA LEU A 538 -30.28 -34.86 -14.26
C LEU A 538 -31.30 -35.95 -14.64
N ARG A 539 -31.58 -36.94 -13.77
CA ARG A 539 -32.58 -38.01 -13.99
C ARG A 539 -34.00 -37.47 -14.15
N MET A 540 -34.30 -36.33 -13.50
CA MET A 540 -35.61 -35.68 -13.55
C MET A 540 -35.73 -34.63 -14.66
N SER A 541 -34.70 -34.46 -15.46
CA SER A 541 -34.60 -33.41 -16.46
C SER A 541 -34.88 -33.96 -17.85
N GLY A 542 -35.48 -33.13 -18.73
CA GLY A 542 -35.53 -33.34 -20.15
C GLY A 542 -34.20 -32.99 -20.84
N GLU A 543 -34.29 -32.59 -22.10
CA GLU A 543 -33.13 -32.21 -22.90
C GLU A 543 -32.35 -30.99 -22.31
N GLN A 544 -31.05 -30.98 -22.59
CA GLN A 544 -30.17 -29.87 -22.21
C GLN A 544 -30.45 -28.63 -23.06
N LYS A 545 -30.74 -27.49 -22.43
CA LYS A 545 -30.92 -26.23 -23.13
C LYS A 545 -29.58 -25.58 -23.47
N TYR A 546 -29.41 -25.17 -24.72
CA TYR A 546 -28.27 -24.39 -25.21
C TYR A 546 -28.75 -23.04 -25.76
N LYS A 547 -27.83 -22.10 -25.94
CA LYS A 547 -28.08 -20.85 -26.64
C LYS A 547 -28.32 -21.15 -28.15
N GLU A 548 -29.10 -20.32 -28.84
CA GLU A 548 -29.34 -20.47 -30.29
C GLU A 548 -28.00 -20.40 -31.04
N GLY A 549 -27.70 -21.40 -31.85
CA GLY A 549 -26.45 -21.57 -32.58
C GLY A 549 -25.33 -22.26 -31.80
N ASP A 550 -25.49 -22.52 -30.48
CA ASP A 550 -24.55 -23.25 -29.63
C ASP A 550 -24.98 -24.72 -29.48
N GLY A 551 -24.10 -25.58 -28.94
CA GLY A 551 -24.40 -27.00 -28.76
C GLY A 551 -23.51 -27.69 -27.72
N PRO A 552 -23.80 -28.98 -27.44
CA PRO A 552 -22.99 -29.76 -26.50
C PRO A 552 -21.57 -29.92 -27.02
N TRP A 553 -20.61 -29.86 -26.11
CA TRP A 553 -19.20 -30.04 -26.46
C TRP A 553 -18.47 -30.97 -25.51
N LEU A 554 -18.33 -30.58 -24.21
CA LEU A 554 -17.60 -31.33 -23.22
C LEU A 554 -18.55 -31.76 -22.08
N GLN A 555 -18.36 -32.99 -21.61
CA GLN A 555 -19.13 -33.55 -20.50
C GLN A 555 -18.22 -34.39 -19.62
N TRP A 556 -18.38 -34.28 -18.29
CA TRP A 556 -17.67 -35.06 -17.30
C TRP A 556 -18.59 -35.52 -16.17
N GLU A 557 -18.27 -36.68 -15.60
CA GLU A 557 -18.70 -37.07 -14.27
C GLU A 557 -17.58 -36.70 -13.29
N ALA A 558 -17.92 -35.99 -12.23
CA ALA A 558 -16.95 -35.37 -11.33
C ALA A 558 -17.50 -35.30 -9.90
N SER A 559 -16.64 -34.97 -8.94
CA SER A 559 -17.06 -34.58 -7.60
C SER A 559 -17.19 -33.07 -7.52
N ASN A 560 -18.09 -32.56 -6.68
CA ASN A 560 -18.20 -31.14 -6.35
C ASN A 560 -16.88 -30.52 -5.82
N ARG A 561 -15.92 -31.34 -5.38
CA ARG A 561 -14.58 -30.93 -4.91
C ARG A 561 -13.55 -30.79 -6.02
N ASP A 562 -13.82 -31.31 -7.22
CA ASP A 562 -12.86 -31.31 -8.31
C ASP A 562 -12.59 -29.90 -8.85
N GLU A 563 -11.46 -29.74 -9.53
CA GLU A 563 -11.06 -28.45 -10.12
C GLU A 563 -11.32 -28.42 -11.63
N LEU A 564 -11.85 -27.30 -12.10
CA LEU A 564 -12.04 -26.96 -13.51
C LEU A 564 -10.83 -26.15 -13.98
N LEU A 565 -10.21 -26.60 -15.07
CA LEU A 565 -9.16 -25.88 -15.80
C LEU A 565 -9.73 -25.39 -17.13
N VAL A 566 -9.68 -24.11 -17.38
CA VAL A 566 -10.24 -23.45 -18.57
C VAL A 566 -9.13 -22.77 -19.34
N PHE A 567 -8.91 -23.17 -20.60
CA PHE A 567 -7.86 -22.67 -21.48
C PHE A 567 -8.40 -21.63 -22.47
N THR A 568 -7.62 -20.61 -22.76
CA THR A 568 -8.03 -19.50 -23.60
C THR A 568 -7.09 -19.32 -24.80
N ASP A 569 -7.52 -18.59 -25.82
CA ASP A 569 -6.76 -18.29 -27.03
C ASP A 569 -5.52 -17.42 -26.79
N ARG A 570 -5.38 -16.84 -25.58
CA ARG A 570 -4.20 -16.07 -25.14
C ARG A 570 -3.22 -16.87 -24.28
N GLN A 571 -3.18 -18.18 -24.45
CA GLN A 571 -2.30 -19.09 -23.73
C GLN A 571 -2.41 -18.94 -22.20
N GLN A 572 -3.62 -18.69 -21.70
CA GLN A 572 -3.89 -18.61 -20.26
C GLN A 572 -4.72 -19.82 -19.83
N CYS A 573 -4.59 -20.20 -18.56
CA CYS A 573 -5.43 -21.19 -17.93
C CYS A 573 -6.05 -20.59 -16.67
N TYR A 574 -7.38 -20.55 -16.64
CA TYR A 574 -8.15 -20.17 -15.46
C TYR A 574 -8.53 -21.41 -14.66
N LYS A 575 -8.45 -21.31 -13.34
CA LYS A 575 -8.72 -22.39 -12.40
C LYS A 575 -9.88 -22.01 -11.50
N ALA A 576 -10.82 -22.92 -11.33
CA ALA A 576 -11.92 -22.80 -10.40
C ALA A 576 -12.28 -24.18 -9.82
N ARG A 577 -12.83 -24.23 -8.61
CA ARG A 577 -13.41 -25.45 -8.07
C ARG A 577 -14.83 -25.60 -8.57
N LEU A 578 -15.29 -26.84 -8.75
CA LEU A 578 -16.69 -27.09 -9.11
C LEU A 578 -17.66 -26.57 -8.03
N SER A 579 -17.22 -26.51 -6.79
CA SER A 579 -17.96 -25.89 -5.68
C SER A 579 -18.16 -24.36 -5.82
N ASP A 580 -17.41 -23.67 -6.67
CA ASP A 580 -17.57 -22.24 -6.95
C ASP A 580 -18.76 -21.96 -7.90
N PHE A 581 -19.34 -23.01 -8.46
CA PHE A 581 -20.53 -22.97 -9.34
C PHE A 581 -21.75 -23.51 -8.61
N ASP A 582 -22.88 -22.84 -8.79
CA ASP A 582 -24.15 -23.31 -8.23
C ASP A 582 -24.68 -24.55 -8.98
N ASP A 583 -25.41 -25.40 -8.27
CA ASP A 583 -26.08 -26.53 -8.90
C ASP A 583 -27.19 -26.01 -9.86
N SER A 584 -27.12 -26.42 -11.11
CA SER A 584 -27.98 -25.95 -12.18
C SER A 584 -29.02 -27.02 -12.59
N LYS A 585 -29.93 -26.65 -13.49
CA LYS A 585 -30.90 -27.55 -14.13
C LYS A 585 -30.60 -27.62 -15.62
N ALA A 586 -30.98 -28.74 -16.26
CA ALA A 586 -30.81 -28.91 -17.71
C ALA A 586 -31.53 -27.84 -18.54
N SER A 587 -32.64 -27.32 -18.05
CA SER A 587 -33.45 -26.28 -18.72
C SER A 587 -32.87 -24.86 -18.66
N LEU A 588 -31.77 -24.64 -17.92
CA LEU A 588 -31.08 -23.34 -17.82
C LEU A 588 -29.89 -23.31 -18.78
N LEU A 589 -29.38 -22.12 -19.11
CA LEU A 589 -28.16 -21.96 -19.91
C LEU A 589 -26.90 -22.26 -19.10
N GLY A 590 -26.93 -22.05 -17.79
CA GLY A 590 -25.77 -22.16 -16.89
C GLY A 590 -24.93 -20.88 -16.81
N ASP A 591 -23.77 -21.01 -16.20
CA ASP A 591 -22.81 -19.90 -16.02
C ASP A 591 -21.98 -19.68 -17.31
N PHE A 592 -21.81 -18.43 -17.73
CA PHE A 592 -20.94 -18.09 -18.84
C PHE A 592 -19.50 -17.96 -18.32
N LEU A 593 -18.62 -18.91 -18.65
CA LEU A 593 -17.27 -19.04 -18.11
C LEU A 593 -16.43 -17.76 -18.20
N PRO A 594 -16.41 -17.03 -19.35
CA PRO A 594 -15.65 -15.79 -19.42
C PRO A 594 -16.01 -14.77 -18.34
N THR A 595 -17.30 -14.59 -18.09
CA THR A 595 -17.78 -13.66 -17.05
C THR A 595 -17.56 -14.22 -15.64
N LYS A 596 -17.88 -15.50 -15.42
CA LYS A 596 -17.79 -16.14 -14.10
C LYS A 596 -16.34 -16.21 -13.58
N LEU A 597 -15.39 -16.44 -14.49
CA LEU A 597 -13.95 -16.55 -14.15
C LEU A 597 -13.21 -15.22 -14.25
N GLY A 598 -13.87 -14.14 -14.69
CA GLY A 598 -13.24 -12.82 -14.86
C GLY A 598 -12.12 -12.85 -15.90
N MET A 599 -12.37 -13.44 -17.08
CA MET A 599 -11.39 -13.45 -18.18
C MET A 599 -11.14 -12.04 -18.69
N ASP A 600 -9.95 -11.82 -19.25
CA ASP A 600 -9.57 -10.51 -19.79
C ASP A 600 -10.46 -10.11 -20.98
N PRO A 601 -10.74 -8.83 -21.19
CA PRO A 601 -11.55 -8.39 -22.33
C PRO A 601 -10.99 -8.86 -23.67
N GLY A 602 -11.86 -9.50 -24.48
CA GLY A 602 -11.49 -10.03 -25.80
C GLY A 602 -10.67 -11.32 -25.76
N GLU A 603 -10.66 -12.03 -24.64
CA GLU A 603 -10.08 -13.36 -24.49
C GLU A 603 -11.16 -14.42 -24.77
N GLY A 604 -10.86 -15.35 -25.66
CA GLY A 604 -11.78 -16.40 -26.11
C GLY A 604 -11.58 -17.72 -25.36
N PHE A 605 -12.69 -18.39 -25.01
CA PHE A 605 -12.67 -19.76 -24.50
C PHE A 605 -12.26 -20.74 -25.61
N VAL A 606 -11.31 -21.63 -25.33
CA VAL A 606 -10.79 -22.60 -26.30
C VAL A 606 -11.08 -24.05 -25.89
N TRP A 607 -10.84 -24.39 -24.63
CA TRP A 607 -11.00 -25.76 -24.14
C TRP A 607 -11.02 -25.80 -22.62
N ALA A 608 -11.58 -26.86 -22.04
CA ALA A 608 -11.59 -27.08 -20.60
C ALA A 608 -11.42 -28.56 -20.23
N CYS A 609 -10.99 -28.81 -19.00
CA CYS A 609 -11.04 -30.14 -18.39
C CYS A 609 -11.28 -30.06 -16.89
N VAL A 610 -11.76 -31.16 -16.33
CA VAL A 610 -11.94 -31.34 -14.88
C VAL A 610 -10.90 -32.31 -14.37
N THR A 611 -10.37 -32.07 -13.19
CA THR A 611 -9.38 -32.95 -12.53
C THR A 611 -9.62 -33.02 -11.03
N ALA A 612 -9.45 -34.22 -10.46
CA ALA A 612 -9.50 -34.45 -9.02
C ALA A 612 -8.11 -34.34 -8.38
N ASP A 613 -7.08 -34.91 -8.99
CA ASP A 613 -5.76 -35.16 -8.39
C ASP A 613 -4.57 -34.70 -9.25
N TYR A 614 -4.83 -34.04 -10.37
CA TYR A 614 -3.82 -33.64 -11.38
C TYR A 614 -2.99 -34.80 -11.95
N SER A 615 -3.52 -35.99 -11.94
CA SER A 615 -2.93 -37.15 -12.61
C SER A 615 -3.14 -37.10 -14.13
N GLY A 616 -2.26 -37.74 -14.90
CA GLY A 616 -2.35 -37.80 -16.35
C GLY A 616 -1.59 -36.68 -17.07
N HIS A 617 -1.95 -36.44 -18.34
CA HIS A 617 -1.28 -35.52 -19.23
C HIS A 617 -2.27 -34.73 -20.08
N LEU A 618 -1.91 -33.51 -20.45
CA LEU A 618 -2.59 -32.73 -21.46
C LEU A 618 -1.86 -32.85 -22.79
N LEU A 619 -2.61 -33.11 -23.85
CA LEU A 619 -2.13 -33.05 -25.21
C LEU A 619 -2.64 -31.77 -25.86
N PHE A 620 -1.71 -30.98 -26.41
CA PHE A 620 -2.01 -29.78 -27.19
C PHE A 620 -1.59 -30.02 -28.63
N PHE A 621 -2.53 -29.99 -29.54
CA PHE A 621 -2.34 -30.15 -30.97
C PHE A 621 -2.35 -28.77 -31.62
N PHE A 622 -1.23 -28.41 -32.24
CA PHE A 622 -1.07 -27.09 -32.86
C PHE A 622 -1.32 -27.17 -34.38
N GLU A 623 -1.82 -26.08 -34.95
CA GLU A 623 -2.09 -25.96 -36.40
C GLU A 623 -0.86 -26.30 -37.25
N ASN A 624 0.36 -26.11 -36.76
CA ASN A 624 1.62 -26.40 -37.46
C ASN A 624 2.03 -27.89 -37.47
N GLY A 625 1.19 -28.78 -36.95
CA GLY A 625 1.45 -30.23 -36.94
C GLY A 625 2.29 -30.72 -35.74
N LYS A 626 2.63 -29.84 -34.82
CA LYS A 626 3.30 -30.22 -33.56
C LYS A 626 2.29 -30.63 -32.51
N VAL A 627 2.72 -31.52 -31.61
CA VAL A 627 1.94 -31.96 -30.47
C VAL A 627 2.80 -31.87 -29.20
N ALA A 628 2.27 -31.21 -28.18
CA ALA A 628 2.89 -31.14 -26.87
C ALA A 628 2.16 -32.05 -25.89
N ARG A 629 2.90 -32.93 -25.22
CA ARG A 629 2.41 -33.73 -24.09
C ARG A 629 2.93 -33.12 -22.81
N VAL A 630 2.05 -32.54 -21.98
CA VAL A 630 2.40 -31.84 -20.76
C VAL A 630 1.79 -32.58 -19.56
N ALA A 631 2.58 -32.84 -18.51
CA ALA A 631 2.08 -33.44 -17.28
C ALA A 631 1.02 -32.53 -16.64
N LEU A 632 -0.15 -33.05 -16.27
CA LEU A 632 -1.23 -32.27 -15.68
C LEU A 632 -0.81 -31.65 -14.34
N SER A 633 0.09 -32.29 -13.61
CA SER A 633 0.73 -31.76 -12.38
C SER A 633 1.45 -30.44 -12.59
N ALA A 634 1.85 -30.07 -13.81
CA ALA A 634 2.43 -28.76 -14.12
C ALA A 634 1.44 -27.58 -13.93
N TYR A 635 0.17 -27.85 -13.85
CA TYR A 635 -0.92 -26.86 -13.62
C TYR A 635 -1.36 -26.83 -12.14
N GLN A 636 -0.89 -27.77 -11.32
CA GLN A 636 -1.09 -27.74 -9.89
C GLN A 636 -0.28 -26.59 -9.27
N THR A 637 -0.89 -25.84 -8.36
CA THR A 637 -0.25 -24.71 -7.69
C THR A 637 -0.38 -24.87 -6.18
N GLN A 638 0.66 -24.57 -5.43
CA GLN A 638 0.63 -24.58 -3.96
C GLN A 638 -0.27 -23.47 -3.38
N THR A 639 -0.52 -22.43 -4.15
CA THR A 639 -1.41 -21.33 -3.78
C THR A 639 -2.64 -21.35 -4.69
N ARG A 640 -3.79 -20.86 -4.19
CA ARG A 640 -5.05 -20.75 -4.97
C ARG A 640 -4.93 -19.68 -6.08
N ARG A 641 -4.00 -19.87 -7.00
CA ARG A 641 -3.90 -19.02 -8.18
C ARG A 641 -5.05 -19.33 -9.13
N LYS A 642 -5.92 -18.34 -9.33
CA LYS A 642 -7.06 -18.45 -10.25
C LYS A 642 -6.66 -18.34 -11.73
N LYS A 643 -5.48 -17.83 -12.05
CA LYS A 643 -5.01 -17.58 -13.42
C LYS A 643 -3.54 -17.96 -13.57
N LEU A 644 -3.23 -18.75 -14.60
CA LEU A 644 -1.89 -19.16 -15.00
C LEU A 644 -1.60 -18.63 -16.40
N THR A 645 -0.50 -17.90 -16.57
CA THR A 645 0.01 -17.44 -17.86
C THR A 645 0.96 -18.46 -18.49
N GLY A 646 1.10 -18.46 -19.81
CA GLY A 646 1.94 -19.43 -20.52
C GLY A 646 1.48 -20.86 -20.32
N ALA A 647 0.16 -21.09 -20.45
CA ALA A 647 -0.46 -22.39 -20.22
C ALA A 647 -0.15 -23.41 -21.33
N TYR A 648 0.17 -22.95 -22.54
CA TYR A 648 0.68 -23.73 -23.66
C TYR A 648 1.53 -22.84 -24.58
N SER A 649 2.11 -23.39 -25.65
CA SER A 649 3.00 -22.65 -26.55
C SER A 649 2.26 -21.59 -27.39
N ASP A 650 2.86 -20.42 -27.54
CA ASP A 650 2.40 -19.29 -28.35
C ASP A 650 2.87 -19.33 -29.82
N LYS A 651 3.63 -20.37 -30.22
CA LYS A 651 4.28 -20.45 -31.54
C LYS A 651 3.36 -20.85 -32.68
N SER A 652 2.19 -21.38 -32.38
CA SER A 652 1.16 -21.71 -33.36
C SER A 652 -0.20 -21.75 -32.66
N PRO A 653 -1.31 -21.38 -33.34
CA PRO A 653 -2.65 -21.55 -32.80
C PRO A 653 -2.91 -23.01 -32.40
N LEU A 654 -3.76 -23.20 -31.39
CA LEU A 654 -4.20 -24.50 -30.92
C LEU A 654 -5.35 -25.01 -31.84
N ALA A 655 -5.18 -26.21 -32.40
CA ALA A 655 -6.19 -26.87 -33.21
C ALA A 655 -7.12 -27.74 -32.37
N ALA A 656 -6.57 -28.46 -31.37
CA ALA A 656 -7.30 -29.31 -30.45
C ALA A 656 -6.53 -29.50 -29.15
N ALA A 657 -7.24 -29.84 -28.08
CA ALA A 657 -6.65 -30.26 -26.81
C ALA A 657 -7.41 -31.47 -26.25
N CYS A 658 -6.73 -32.32 -25.49
CA CYS A 658 -7.35 -33.48 -24.89
C CYS A 658 -6.65 -33.84 -23.56
N LEU A 659 -7.41 -34.33 -22.58
CA LEU A 659 -6.91 -34.91 -21.35
C LEU A 659 -6.61 -36.39 -21.60
N LEU A 660 -5.40 -36.82 -21.28
CA LEU A 660 -4.92 -38.16 -21.44
C LEU A 660 -4.71 -38.79 -20.05
N THR A 661 -5.55 -39.76 -19.70
CA THR A 661 -5.41 -40.54 -18.48
C THR A 661 -4.56 -41.79 -18.71
N GLU A 662 -4.72 -42.43 -19.88
CA GLU A 662 -3.96 -43.60 -20.31
C GLU A 662 -3.47 -43.44 -21.74
N ASP A 663 -2.35 -44.07 -22.10
CA ASP A 663 -1.83 -43.98 -23.46
C ASP A 663 -2.78 -44.64 -24.45
N THR A 664 -3.13 -43.93 -25.53
CA THR A 664 -4.08 -44.33 -26.55
C THR A 664 -3.66 -43.94 -27.96
N GLU A 665 -4.38 -44.42 -28.98
CA GLU A 665 -4.16 -44.00 -30.34
C GLU A 665 -4.94 -42.70 -30.62
N MET A 666 -4.27 -41.73 -31.19
CA MET A 666 -4.83 -40.45 -31.61
C MET A 666 -4.84 -40.35 -33.12
N ALA A 667 -5.92 -39.83 -33.68
CA ALA A 667 -6.06 -39.51 -35.09
C ALA A 667 -5.95 -37.96 -35.25
N VAL A 668 -5.01 -37.49 -36.05
CA VAL A 668 -4.80 -36.09 -36.40
C VAL A 668 -5.16 -35.90 -37.88
N THR A 669 -6.10 -34.99 -38.15
CA THR A 669 -6.56 -34.70 -39.51
C THR A 669 -6.16 -33.29 -39.93
N SER A 670 -5.63 -33.14 -41.14
CA SER A 670 -5.31 -31.84 -41.73
C SER A 670 -6.44 -31.27 -42.55
N THR A 671 -6.39 -29.96 -42.83
CA THR A 671 -7.33 -29.27 -43.76
C THR A 671 -7.23 -29.78 -45.21
N GLU A 672 -6.16 -30.52 -45.58
CA GLU A 672 -6.02 -31.27 -46.85
C GLU A 672 -6.85 -32.57 -46.84
N GLY A 673 -7.35 -32.99 -45.64
CA GLY A 673 -8.02 -34.29 -45.48
C GLY A 673 -7.08 -35.46 -45.29
N ARG A 674 -5.79 -35.20 -44.99
CA ARG A 674 -4.81 -36.25 -44.61
C ARG A 674 -4.98 -36.60 -43.14
N VAL A 675 -4.79 -37.87 -42.84
CA VAL A 675 -4.90 -38.43 -41.50
C VAL A 675 -3.58 -39.09 -41.11
N VAL A 676 -3.19 -38.88 -39.87
CA VAL A 676 -2.11 -39.61 -39.17
C VAL A 676 -2.68 -40.22 -37.91
N VAL A 677 -2.54 -41.51 -37.76
CA VAL A 677 -2.85 -42.21 -36.51
C VAL A 677 -1.52 -42.58 -35.83
N PHE A 678 -1.39 -42.23 -34.56
CA PHE A 678 -0.20 -42.55 -33.80
C PHE A 678 -0.56 -42.87 -32.32
N HIS A 679 0.27 -43.67 -31.67
CA HIS A 679 0.10 -44.00 -30.26
C HIS A 679 0.78 -42.95 -29.37
N THR A 680 0.11 -42.44 -28.34
CA THR A 680 0.58 -41.33 -27.50
C THR A 680 1.83 -41.60 -26.70
N ALA A 681 2.16 -42.89 -26.47
CA ALA A 681 3.41 -43.32 -25.86
C ALA A 681 4.67 -42.87 -26.66
N ALA A 682 4.51 -42.54 -27.97
CA ALA A 682 5.59 -42.00 -28.79
C ALA A 682 5.96 -40.52 -28.42
N LEU A 683 5.15 -39.88 -27.59
CA LEU A 683 5.35 -38.49 -27.17
C LEU A 683 5.95 -38.47 -25.76
N THR A 684 7.16 -37.94 -25.60
CA THR A 684 7.79 -37.78 -24.29
C THR A 684 7.09 -36.72 -23.48
N PRO A 685 6.60 -37.01 -22.27
CA PRO A 685 5.98 -36.04 -21.39
C PRO A 685 6.94 -34.89 -20.99
N LYS A 686 6.44 -33.66 -20.88
CA LYS A 686 7.17 -32.48 -20.42
C LYS A 686 6.49 -31.88 -19.20
N THR A 687 7.29 -31.29 -18.31
CA THR A 687 6.79 -30.52 -17.15
C THR A 687 6.67 -29.02 -17.46
N THR A 688 7.29 -28.57 -18.57
CA THR A 688 7.21 -27.18 -19.01
C THR A 688 5.94 -26.96 -19.81
N ARG A 689 5.03 -26.12 -19.33
CA ARG A 689 3.73 -25.82 -19.96
C ARG A 689 3.85 -25.23 -21.36
N SER A 690 4.73 -24.25 -21.58
CA SER A 690 4.94 -23.54 -22.84
C SER A 690 5.77 -24.30 -23.86
N THR A 691 5.96 -25.61 -23.70
CA THR A 691 6.70 -26.45 -24.65
C THR A 691 6.06 -26.43 -26.05
N GLN A 692 6.88 -26.31 -27.10
CA GLN A 692 6.39 -26.36 -28.49
C GLN A 692 5.99 -27.77 -28.96
N GLY A 693 6.29 -28.80 -28.15
CA GLY A 693 6.06 -30.19 -28.50
C GLY A 693 6.97 -30.71 -29.62
N VAL A 694 6.60 -31.87 -30.15
CA VAL A 694 7.30 -32.57 -31.24
C VAL A 694 6.46 -32.53 -32.51
N ASN A 695 7.11 -32.55 -33.68
CA ASN A 695 6.40 -32.61 -34.93
C ASN A 695 5.83 -34.02 -35.14
N VAL A 696 4.53 -34.12 -35.33
CA VAL A 696 3.79 -35.38 -35.57
C VAL A 696 3.37 -35.47 -37.03
N MET A 697 2.85 -34.36 -37.59
CA MET A 697 2.35 -34.31 -38.95
C MET A 697 3.12 -33.25 -39.76
N THR A 698 3.77 -33.70 -40.85
CA THR A 698 4.42 -32.78 -41.80
C THR A 698 3.38 -32.20 -42.73
N LEU A 699 3.15 -30.90 -42.70
CA LEU A 699 2.17 -30.19 -43.48
C LEU A 699 2.81 -29.42 -44.66
N LYS A 700 2.13 -29.31 -45.78
CA LYS A 700 2.47 -28.39 -46.83
C LYS A 700 2.09 -26.95 -46.45
N PRO A 701 2.78 -25.90 -47.01
CA PRO A 701 2.63 -24.52 -46.52
C PRO A 701 1.24 -23.92 -46.45
N LYS A 702 0.26 -24.47 -47.16
CA LYS A 702 -1.11 -23.95 -47.21
C LYS A 702 -2.05 -24.70 -46.27
N TYR A 703 -1.63 -25.79 -45.64
CA TYR A 703 -2.50 -26.67 -44.86
C TYR A 703 -2.11 -26.64 -43.38
N LYS A 704 -3.10 -26.89 -42.54
CA LYS A 704 -3.01 -26.88 -41.10
C LYS A 704 -3.60 -28.16 -40.53
N VAL A 705 -3.34 -28.46 -39.27
CA VAL A 705 -4.15 -29.43 -38.52
C VAL A 705 -5.54 -28.85 -38.35
N ALA A 706 -6.54 -29.60 -38.71
CA ALA A 706 -7.95 -29.23 -38.62
C ALA A 706 -8.59 -29.77 -37.32
N ASP A 707 -8.23 -31.01 -36.93
CA ASP A 707 -8.82 -31.71 -35.81
C ASP A 707 -7.87 -32.80 -35.30
N ALA A 708 -7.98 -33.10 -34.02
CA ALA A 708 -7.30 -34.20 -33.37
C ALA A 708 -8.14 -34.77 -32.23
N ARG A 709 -8.38 -36.07 -32.25
CA ARG A 709 -9.17 -36.75 -31.21
C ARG A 709 -8.70 -38.20 -31.04
N PRO A 710 -9.07 -38.90 -29.97
CA PRO A 710 -8.85 -40.35 -29.82
C PRO A 710 -9.39 -41.09 -31.03
N LEU A 711 -8.67 -42.08 -31.47
CA LEU A 711 -9.08 -42.87 -32.63
C LEU A 711 -10.47 -43.54 -32.43
N ALA A 712 -10.77 -43.93 -31.20
CA ALA A 712 -12.07 -44.49 -30.83
C ALA A 712 -13.25 -43.56 -31.07
N ASP A 713 -12.99 -42.23 -31.02
CA ASP A 713 -14.02 -41.19 -31.24
C ASP A 713 -14.09 -40.72 -32.68
N THR A 714 -13.49 -41.49 -33.59
CA THR A 714 -13.50 -41.19 -35.04
C THR A 714 -14.32 -42.20 -35.82
N THR A 715 -14.74 -41.80 -37.01
CA THR A 715 -15.42 -42.68 -37.97
C THR A 715 -14.47 -43.50 -38.87
N ILE A 716 -13.18 -43.61 -38.48
CA ILE A 716 -12.16 -44.28 -39.29
C ILE A 716 -12.20 -45.78 -39.02
N VAL A 717 -12.67 -46.57 -40.02
CA VAL A 717 -12.83 -48.05 -39.92
C VAL A 717 -11.56 -48.83 -40.25
N ASN A 718 -10.63 -48.29 -41.03
CA ASN A 718 -9.40 -48.97 -41.43
C ASN A 718 -8.15 -48.21 -40.93
N ALA A 719 -8.02 -48.06 -39.62
CA ALA A 719 -6.95 -47.28 -38.98
C ALA A 719 -5.54 -47.78 -39.30
N ALA A 720 -5.37 -49.06 -39.60
CA ALA A 720 -4.06 -49.66 -39.91
C ALA A 720 -3.35 -48.95 -41.08
N ARG A 721 -4.08 -48.46 -42.04
CA ARG A 721 -3.57 -47.72 -43.21
C ARG A 721 -2.97 -46.37 -42.83
N TYR A 722 -3.48 -45.71 -41.80
CA TYR A 722 -3.15 -44.34 -41.38
C TYR A 722 -2.18 -44.29 -40.21
N ARG A 723 -1.79 -45.48 -39.65
CA ARG A 723 -0.85 -45.58 -38.56
C ARG A 723 0.57 -45.16 -38.99
N ALA A 724 1.15 -44.27 -38.25
CA ALA A 724 2.54 -43.83 -38.44
C ALA A 724 3.50 -44.90 -37.89
N ARG A 725 4.47 -45.32 -38.73
CA ARG A 725 5.60 -46.17 -38.25
C ARG A 725 6.68 -45.39 -37.54
N SER A 726 6.83 -44.11 -37.87
CA SER A 726 7.72 -43.17 -37.22
C SER A 726 7.15 -41.74 -37.36
N LEU A 727 7.48 -40.88 -36.45
CA LEU A 727 7.06 -39.45 -36.46
C LEU A 727 8.27 -38.56 -36.75
N PRO A 728 8.11 -37.46 -37.53
CA PRO A 728 6.90 -36.99 -38.20
C PRO A 728 6.62 -37.66 -39.55
N ILE A 729 5.34 -37.66 -39.99
CA ILE A 729 4.91 -38.20 -41.28
C ILE A 729 3.87 -37.25 -41.94
N ALA A 730 3.80 -37.26 -43.28
CA ALA A 730 2.85 -36.40 -44.01
C ALA A 730 1.39 -36.86 -43.91
N GLY A 731 1.13 -38.08 -43.46
CA GLY A 731 -0.18 -38.71 -43.43
C GLY A 731 -0.68 -39.10 -44.80
N MET A 732 -1.81 -39.81 -44.82
CA MET A 732 -2.50 -40.27 -46.03
C MET A 732 -3.87 -39.61 -46.17
N LEU A 733 -4.30 -39.33 -47.37
CA LEU A 733 -5.66 -38.84 -47.63
C LEU A 733 -6.68 -39.87 -47.15
N LEU A 734 -7.67 -39.41 -46.39
CA LEU A 734 -8.73 -40.26 -45.88
C LEU A 734 -9.63 -40.67 -47.05
N ARG A 735 -9.71 -41.99 -47.34
CA ARG A 735 -10.51 -42.52 -48.40
C ARG A 735 -11.99 -42.58 -48.00
N PRO A 736 -12.93 -42.38 -48.93
CA PRO A 736 -14.37 -42.50 -48.64
C PRO A 736 -14.73 -43.88 -48.02
N GLU A 737 -14.11 -44.96 -48.51
CA GLU A 737 -14.32 -46.33 -48.08
C GLU A 737 -13.83 -46.61 -46.64
N ASP A 738 -12.94 -45.80 -46.07
CA ASP A 738 -12.40 -45.90 -44.73
C ASP A 738 -13.17 -45.02 -43.73
N ARG A 739 -14.32 -44.40 -44.15
CA ARG A 739 -15.24 -43.73 -43.26
C ARG A 739 -16.43 -44.61 -42.95
N ALA A 740 -16.78 -44.79 -41.67
CA ALA A 740 -18.08 -45.37 -41.31
C ALA A 740 -19.20 -44.41 -41.79
N GLU A 741 -20.28 -44.97 -42.36
CA GLU A 741 -21.49 -44.20 -42.59
C GLU A 741 -22.04 -43.72 -41.23
N GLU A 742 -22.26 -42.42 -41.09
CA GLU A 742 -23.05 -41.91 -39.98
C GLU A 742 -24.44 -42.53 -40.04
N GLN A 743 -24.73 -43.46 -39.14
CA GLN A 743 -26.11 -43.88 -38.91
C GLN A 743 -26.88 -42.62 -38.44
N MET A 744 -27.61 -41.99 -39.34
CA MET A 744 -28.65 -41.07 -38.98
C MET A 744 -29.66 -41.86 -38.14
N THR A 745 -29.59 -41.73 -36.84
CA THR A 745 -30.70 -42.10 -35.95
C THR A 745 -31.87 -41.20 -36.29
N LEU A 746 -32.77 -41.73 -37.14
CA LEU A 746 -34.16 -41.29 -37.21
C LEU A 746 -34.74 -41.56 -35.81
N LEU A 747 -34.75 -40.59 -34.96
CA LEU A 747 -35.66 -40.51 -33.81
C LEU A 747 -36.76 -39.52 -34.24
N GLU A 748 -37.93 -40.07 -34.53
CA GLU A 748 -39.19 -39.37 -34.56
C GLU A 748 -39.47 -38.60 -33.25
#